data_443c0a5eb0c665b27fbe0df40da7bf58
#
_entry.id   443c0a5eb0c665b27fbe0df40da7bf58
#
_cell.length_a   1.000
_cell.length_b   1.000
_cell.length_c   1.000
_cell.angle_alpha   90.00
_cell.angle_beta   90.00
_cell.angle_gamma   90.00
#
_symmetry.space_group_name_H-M   'P 1'
#
loop_
_entity.id
_entity.type
_entity.pdbx_description
1 polymer ?
#
loop_
_entity_poly.entity_id
_entity_poly.type
_entity_poly.pdbx_seq_one_letter_code
_entity_poly.pdbx_strand_id
1 'polypeptide(L)'
;DPDRSLMTSSLYHQGIFDLISARKSNNVRFELKEDVLERCNTTDANRNNVRVRNRIRIGNRRSRVSLNNTNQILPTTMEALKRAVEYNLQRAAMNDDLYGVREVHEFVMALADSRANDEPEWFRVGLALHFCDYELLFPTWMLFSTKSDKFDFQDIPQYWETWNTSFAVDRNGILTRGSIMWWCKQDNPIEYERIKSNTVDYFINKTIEHEKPPDYDIAGILHRMYGDQYKCVSIKSNVWYEMVGGRWSEIDSGTTLRKKLSSQLALKYTLKAKELVERMTNMNSNPSPTESKSNSDDDDEMKKLQKLAGRTAGIGLDLRRTNNKNNIMKEAKEHFFDKLFLDKLDNNPYLLCFTNGIIDFEKKEFRMTKPDDYVSLCTNIEYIKIDEGNAKHKKVKKEITNFMKQLFPDPLLNKYMWQHMAASLKGTNENQVFNIYTGTGRNGKSKLVDLVSMALGDYKATVPITLVTSKRTTIGGASPEIAQLKGIRYACMQEPSENMAINEGVMKELTGGDPLSGRALYCDTITFNPQFTLVVCTNHLFDIKSTDDGTWRRIRVCDFESKFLDKPYENEKEFPKQKYPYQFKCVKDIDSRFEAWAPYFISMLVEIAFETNGVVEDCPQVLAASQKYKMQQDYFAQFFEERIVHVEGGTIKRKDLQNEFIEWYTELYGGKVPKGKDLYDFMESKLGKCERGRFKGHRLIHSFEQDLDVVPNNI
;
A
#
# COMPACT_ATOMS: atom_id res chain seq x y z
N ASP A 1 -31.55 34.03 -18.81
CA ASP A 1 -30.66 32.95 -19.23
C ASP A 1 -29.27 33.51 -19.45
N PRO A 2 -28.31 33.19 -18.61
CA PRO A 2 -26.94 33.57 -18.88
C PRO A 2 -26.43 32.72 -20.03
N ASP A 3 -25.92 33.41 -21.02
CA ASP A 3 -25.37 32.89 -22.25
C ASP A 3 -24.45 31.68 -22.00
N ARG A 4 -24.77 30.52 -22.53
CA ARG A 4 -24.08 29.24 -22.31
C ARG A 4 -22.59 29.27 -22.66
N SER A 5 -22.15 30.31 -23.38
CA SER A 5 -20.76 30.46 -23.85
C SER A 5 -19.80 31.06 -22.82
N LEU A 6 -20.28 31.54 -21.66
CA LEU A 6 -19.47 32.30 -20.69
C LEU A 6 -19.31 31.62 -19.31
N MET A 7 -20.02 30.53 -19.03
CA MET A 7 -19.83 29.79 -17.78
C MET A 7 -18.88 28.60 -17.98
N THR A 8 -17.71 28.68 -17.37
CA THR A 8 -16.83 27.54 -17.26
C THR A 8 -17.45 26.51 -16.29
N SER A 9 -17.22 25.21 -16.52
CA SER A 9 -17.76 24.12 -15.72
C SER A 9 -17.43 24.26 -14.21
N SER A 10 -16.33 24.93 -13.88
CA SER A 10 -15.90 25.22 -12.51
C SER A 10 -16.80 26.22 -11.78
N LEU A 11 -17.24 27.28 -12.45
CA LEU A 11 -18.16 28.27 -11.86
C LEU A 11 -19.54 27.68 -11.57
N TYR A 12 -20.00 26.78 -12.43
CA TYR A 12 -21.25 26.06 -12.23
C TYR A 12 -21.20 25.09 -11.04
N HIS A 13 -20.07 24.44 -10.86
CA HIS A 13 -19.83 23.57 -9.69
C HIS A 13 -19.74 24.37 -8.40
N GLN A 14 -19.09 25.52 -8.40
CA GLN A 14 -18.97 26.39 -7.23
C GLN A 14 -20.33 26.90 -6.77
N GLY A 15 -21.18 27.36 -7.70
CA GLY A 15 -22.53 27.83 -7.38
C GLY A 15 -23.43 26.76 -6.75
N ILE A 16 -23.33 25.50 -7.20
CA ILE A 16 -24.06 24.38 -6.58
C ILE A 16 -23.47 24.04 -5.19
N PHE A 17 -22.15 24.11 -5.03
CA PHE A 17 -21.49 23.85 -3.76
C PHE A 17 -21.84 24.91 -2.72
N ASP A 18 -21.89 26.16 -3.11
CA ASP A 18 -22.27 27.30 -2.27
C ASP A 18 -23.74 27.20 -1.83
N LEU A 19 -24.65 26.79 -2.72
CA LEU A 19 -26.06 26.49 -2.42
C LEU A 19 -26.21 25.33 -1.41
N ILE A 20 -25.41 24.29 -1.54
CA ILE A 20 -25.41 23.13 -0.63
C ILE A 20 -24.81 23.52 0.74
N SER A 21 -23.78 24.36 0.75
CA SER A 21 -23.15 24.88 1.96
C SER A 21 -24.05 25.83 2.72
N ALA A 22 -24.74 26.75 2.03
CA ALA A 22 -25.75 27.62 2.60
C ALA A 22 -26.93 26.84 3.21
N ARG A 23 -27.35 25.73 2.58
CA ARG A 23 -28.37 24.82 3.12
C ARG A 23 -27.94 24.16 4.43
N LYS A 24 -26.66 23.85 4.60
CA LYS A 24 -26.13 23.27 5.85
C LYS A 24 -26.03 24.29 6.99
N SER A 25 -25.74 25.56 6.68
CA SER A 25 -25.52 26.60 7.69
C SER A 25 -26.79 27.26 8.21
N ASN A 26 -27.88 27.32 7.43
CA ASN A 26 -29.03 28.16 7.75
C ASN A 26 -30.35 27.44 7.98
N ASN A 27 -30.40 26.14 7.98
CA ASN A 27 -31.63 25.32 8.16
C ASN A 27 -32.81 25.69 7.21
N VAL A 28 -32.54 26.37 6.10
CA VAL A 28 -33.54 26.82 5.13
C VAL A 28 -33.73 25.70 4.07
N ARG A 29 -34.94 25.23 3.91
CA ARG A 29 -35.32 24.29 2.83
C ARG A 29 -35.43 25.05 1.50
N PHE A 30 -34.45 24.85 0.63
CA PHE A 30 -34.57 25.20 -0.80
C PHE A 30 -34.98 23.95 -1.57
N GLU A 31 -36.13 23.99 -2.22
CA GLU A 31 -36.50 23.01 -3.24
C GLU A 31 -35.95 23.48 -4.59
N LEU A 32 -35.06 22.71 -5.18
CA LEU A 32 -34.63 22.94 -6.55
C LEU A 32 -35.79 22.57 -7.47
N LYS A 33 -36.17 23.50 -8.39
CA LYS A 33 -37.18 23.23 -9.38
C LYS A 33 -36.76 22.05 -10.26
N GLU A 34 -37.71 21.24 -10.66
CA GLU A 34 -37.48 20.02 -11.48
C GLU A 34 -36.74 20.29 -12.79
N ASP A 35 -37.01 21.45 -13.43
CA ASP A 35 -36.34 21.89 -14.67
C ASP A 35 -34.82 22.11 -14.50
N VAL A 36 -34.35 22.53 -13.30
CA VAL A 36 -32.93 22.68 -12.97
C VAL A 36 -32.28 21.32 -12.77
N LEU A 37 -32.99 20.35 -12.21
CA LEU A 37 -32.52 18.98 -12.05
C LEU A 37 -32.39 18.25 -13.38
N GLU A 38 -33.32 18.46 -14.34
CA GLU A 38 -33.22 17.88 -15.67
C GLU A 38 -32.07 18.46 -16.48
N ARG A 39 -31.87 19.78 -16.44
CA ARG A 39 -30.73 20.44 -17.11
C ARG A 39 -29.36 20.00 -16.57
N CYS A 40 -29.28 19.70 -15.28
CA CYS A 40 -28.07 19.14 -14.67
C CYS A 40 -27.76 17.70 -15.12
N ASN A 41 -28.74 16.95 -15.59
CA ASN A 41 -28.56 15.57 -16.06
C ASN A 41 -28.11 15.45 -17.53
N THR A 42 -28.07 16.52 -18.29
CA THR A 42 -27.81 16.50 -19.76
C THR A 42 -26.43 16.96 -20.19
N THR A 43 -25.55 17.42 -19.29
CA THR A 43 -24.19 17.89 -19.62
C THR A 43 -23.10 16.87 -19.29
N ASP A 44 -22.10 16.73 -20.18
CA ASP A 44 -20.99 15.78 -20.04
C ASP A 44 -20.15 15.98 -18.75
N ALA A 45 -20.05 17.20 -18.24
CA ALA A 45 -19.41 17.50 -16.96
C ALA A 45 -20.12 16.84 -15.77
N ASN A 46 -21.42 16.59 -15.88
CA ASN A 46 -22.21 15.92 -14.84
C ASN A 46 -22.14 14.39 -14.91
N ARG A 47 -21.66 13.80 -15.99
CA ARG A 47 -21.54 12.32 -16.07
C ARG A 47 -20.61 11.75 -14.99
N ASN A 48 -19.52 12.42 -14.67
CA ASN A 48 -18.62 11.97 -13.60
C ASN A 48 -19.21 12.20 -12.20
N ASN A 49 -19.90 13.32 -11.98
CA ASN A 49 -20.61 13.58 -10.73
C ASN A 49 -21.90 12.76 -10.59
N VAL A 50 -22.56 12.45 -11.70
CA VAL A 50 -23.71 11.52 -11.74
C VAL A 50 -23.26 10.08 -11.43
N ARG A 51 -22.05 9.67 -11.82
CA ARG A 51 -21.50 8.36 -11.38
C ARG A 51 -21.25 8.30 -9.88
N VAL A 52 -20.74 9.35 -9.27
CA VAL A 52 -20.59 9.43 -7.80
C VAL A 52 -21.98 9.55 -7.13
N ARG A 53 -22.91 10.31 -7.69
CA ARG A 53 -24.31 10.40 -7.20
C ARG A 53 -25.13 9.16 -7.52
N ASN A 54 -24.91 8.50 -8.64
CA ASN A 54 -25.57 7.22 -8.94
C ASN A 54 -25.06 6.11 -8.04
N ARG A 55 -23.82 6.11 -7.56
CA ARG A 55 -23.40 5.24 -6.45
C ARG A 55 -24.17 5.54 -5.16
N ILE A 56 -24.39 6.80 -4.82
CA ILE A 56 -25.20 7.21 -3.68
C ILE A 56 -26.70 6.97 -3.92
N ARG A 57 -27.21 7.16 -5.16
CA ARG A 57 -28.62 6.90 -5.53
C ARG A 57 -28.92 5.41 -5.75
N ILE A 58 -27.98 4.63 -6.24
CA ILE A 58 -28.15 3.19 -6.39
C ILE A 58 -28.23 2.55 -4.97
N GLY A 59 -27.41 2.99 -4.00
CA GLY A 59 -27.58 2.61 -2.61
C GLY A 59 -28.91 3.06 -2.01
N ASN A 60 -29.35 4.30 -2.28
CA ASN A 60 -30.60 4.83 -1.69
C ASN A 60 -31.90 4.44 -2.44
N ARG A 61 -31.86 4.15 -3.74
CA ARG A 61 -33.05 3.62 -4.44
C ARG A 61 -33.27 2.15 -4.18
N ARG A 62 -32.23 1.36 -4.04
CA ARG A 62 -32.37 -0.04 -3.71
C ARG A 62 -32.90 -0.26 -2.27
N SER A 63 -32.51 0.58 -1.32
CA SER A 63 -33.03 0.50 0.06
C SER A 63 -34.44 1.09 0.26
N ARG A 64 -34.99 1.89 -0.68
CA ARG A 64 -36.35 2.46 -0.54
C ARG A 64 -37.45 1.70 -1.29
N VAL A 65 -37.11 0.88 -2.28
CA VAL A 65 -38.12 0.10 -3.02
C VAL A 65 -38.46 -1.20 -2.34
N SER A 66 -37.68 -1.68 -1.38
CA SER A 66 -37.87 -2.97 -0.73
C SER A 66 -38.73 -2.95 0.54
N LEU A 67 -39.05 -1.78 1.09
CA LEU A 67 -39.70 -1.75 2.42
C LEU A 67 -41.22 -1.86 2.40
N ASN A 68 -41.88 -1.85 1.23
CA ASN A 68 -43.34 -1.80 1.24
C ASN A 68 -44.11 -2.83 0.38
N ASN A 69 -43.46 -3.77 -0.30
CA ASN A 69 -44.26 -4.79 -1.04
C ASN A 69 -43.43 -6.06 -1.36
N THR A 70 -43.06 -6.84 -0.37
CA THR A 70 -43.07 -8.31 -0.51
C THR A 70 -43.15 -8.90 0.88
N ASN A 71 -44.23 -9.59 1.15
CA ASN A 71 -44.31 -10.68 2.13
C ASN A 71 -43.33 -11.78 1.64
N GLN A 72 -42.01 -11.55 1.76
CA GLN A 72 -41.05 -12.64 1.62
C GLN A 72 -41.23 -13.51 2.86
N ILE A 73 -41.86 -14.65 2.67
CA ILE A 73 -42.01 -15.67 3.70
C ILE A 73 -40.60 -16.20 3.95
N LEU A 74 -40.00 -15.79 5.07
CA LEU A 74 -38.69 -16.29 5.49
C LEU A 74 -38.78 -17.78 5.75
N PRO A 75 -37.81 -18.58 5.32
CA PRO A 75 -37.85 -20.03 5.48
C PRO A 75 -37.75 -20.40 6.97
N THR A 76 -38.70 -21.21 7.45
CA THR A 76 -38.75 -21.69 8.85
C THR A 76 -38.36 -23.16 8.98
N THR A 77 -38.10 -23.83 7.89
CA THR A 77 -37.65 -25.23 7.83
C THR A 77 -36.56 -25.43 6.78
N MET A 78 -35.80 -26.51 6.92
CA MET A 78 -34.75 -26.87 5.97
C MET A 78 -35.28 -27.06 4.55
N GLU A 79 -36.48 -27.68 4.40
CA GLU A 79 -37.09 -27.89 3.09
C GLU A 79 -37.52 -26.57 2.44
N ALA A 80 -38.04 -25.64 3.24
CA ALA A 80 -38.40 -24.30 2.75
C ALA A 80 -37.17 -23.53 2.32
N LEU A 81 -36.05 -23.62 3.08
CA LEU A 81 -34.79 -22.98 2.78
C LEU A 81 -34.16 -23.53 1.48
N LYS A 82 -34.11 -24.86 1.33
CA LYS A 82 -33.63 -25.50 0.10
C LYS A 82 -34.45 -25.11 -1.12
N ARG A 83 -35.78 -25.05 -1.00
CA ARG A 83 -36.67 -24.57 -2.08
C ARG A 83 -36.42 -23.13 -2.44
N ALA A 84 -36.16 -22.26 -1.46
CA ALA A 84 -35.84 -20.86 -1.71
C ALA A 84 -34.48 -20.69 -2.46
N VAL A 85 -33.49 -21.47 -2.07
CA VAL A 85 -32.18 -21.52 -2.78
C VAL A 85 -32.40 -22.01 -4.21
N GLU A 86 -33.08 -23.13 -4.40
CA GLU A 86 -33.32 -23.74 -5.72
C GLU A 86 -34.08 -22.80 -6.66
N TYR A 87 -35.11 -22.12 -6.15
CA TYR A 87 -35.87 -21.12 -6.90
C TYR A 87 -34.94 -19.95 -7.38
N ASN A 88 -34.09 -19.43 -6.49
CA ASN A 88 -33.15 -18.37 -6.85
C ASN A 88 -32.10 -18.85 -7.87
N LEU A 89 -31.62 -20.08 -7.73
CA LEU A 89 -30.66 -20.65 -8.69
C LEU A 89 -31.27 -20.92 -10.05
N GLN A 90 -32.55 -21.36 -10.11
CA GLN A 90 -33.29 -21.54 -11.37
C GLN A 90 -33.51 -20.18 -12.04
N ARG A 91 -33.90 -19.15 -11.28
CA ARG A 91 -34.03 -17.77 -11.78
C ARG A 91 -32.69 -17.25 -12.33
N ALA A 92 -31.58 -17.53 -11.66
CA ALA A 92 -30.24 -17.20 -12.12
C ALA A 92 -29.83 -17.97 -13.38
N ALA A 93 -30.26 -19.22 -13.53
CA ALA A 93 -29.95 -20.04 -14.70
C ALA A 93 -30.68 -19.60 -15.99
N MET A 94 -31.83 -18.93 -15.83
CA MET A 94 -32.59 -18.38 -16.98
C MET A 94 -32.01 -17.07 -17.53
N ASN A 95 -31.06 -16.47 -16.84
CA ASN A 95 -30.43 -15.22 -17.25
C ASN A 95 -28.90 -15.36 -17.16
N ASP A 96 -28.24 -15.22 -18.30
CA ASP A 96 -26.77 -15.38 -18.42
C ASP A 96 -25.99 -14.40 -17.54
N ASP A 97 -26.50 -13.19 -17.35
CA ASP A 97 -25.90 -12.19 -16.49
C ASP A 97 -25.93 -12.59 -15.00
N LEU A 98 -26.85 -13.51 -14.64
CA LEU A 98 -27.04 -14.02 -13.28
C LEU A 98 -26.35 -15.38 -13.05
N TYR A 99 -25.73 -16.00 -14.05
CA TYR A 99 -25.04 -17.30 -13.86
C TYR A 99 -23.98 -17.24 -12.76
N GLY A 100 -23.37 -16.07 -12.54
CA GLY A 100 -22.43 -15.84 -11.45
C GLY A 100 -22.99 -16.12 -10.06
N VAL A 101 -24.31 -15.98 -9.85
CA VAL A 101 -25.00 -16.31 -8.60
C VAL A 101 -24.92 -17.80 -8.28
N ARG A 102 -25.15 -18.64 -9.30
CA ARG A 102 -25.02 -20.10 -9.16
C ARG A 102 -23.60 -20.51 -8.80
N GLU A 103 -22.63 -19.96 -9.50
CA GLU A 103 -21.21 -20.25 -9.27
C GLU A 103 -20.79 -19.83 -7.84
N VAL A 104 -21.18 -18.65 -7.38
CA VAL A 104 -20.91 -18.17 -6.02
C VAL A 104 -21.57 -19.08 -4.98
N HIS A 105 -22.81 -19.52 -5.23
CA HIS A 105 -23.48 -20.49 -4.38
C HIS A 105 -22.67 -21.79 -4.25
N GLU A 106 -22.23 -22.38 -5.37
CA GLU A 106 -21.47 -23.62 -5.36
C GLU A 106 -20.13 -23.45 -4.60
N PHE A 107 -19.41 -22.32 -4.78
CA PHE A 107 -18.21 -22.03 -4.03
C PHE A 107 -18.46 -21.91 -2.52
N VAL A 108 -19.54 -21.26 -2.09
CA VAL A 108 -19.88 -21.11 -0.66
C VAL A 108 -20.26 -22.47 -0.05
N MET A 109 -20.98 -23.30 -0.78
CA MET A 109 -21.32 -24.65 -0.29
C MET A 109 -20.08 -25.55 -0.14
N ALA A 110 -19.00 -25.29 -0.89
CA ALA A 110 -17.73 -25.99 -0.81
C ALA A 110 -16.79 -25.49 0.30
N LEU A 111 -17.12 -24.38 1.00
CA LEU A 111 -16.34 -23.88 2.13
C LEU A 111 -16.36 -24.84 3.31
N ALA A 112 -15.29 -24.83 4.10
CA ALA A 112 -15.18 -25.65 5.32
C ALA A 112 -16.21 -25.25 6.36
N ASP A 113 -16.74 -26.25 7.10
CA ASP A 113 -17.74 -26.05 8.15
C ASP A 113 -17.20 -25.22 9.33
N SER A 114 -15.88 -25.23 9.54
CA SER A 114 -15.20 -24.37 10.52
C SER A 114 -15.50 -22.89 10.33
N ARG A 115 -15.67 -22.41 9.09
CA ARG A 115 -16.03 -21.00 8.81
C ARG A 115 -17.47 -20.67 9.20
N ALA A 116 -18.37 -21.65 9.20
CA ALA A 116 -19.73 -21.44 9.70
C ALA A 116 -19.80 -21.40 11.23
N ASN A 117 -18.86 -22.08 11.91
CA ASN A 117 -18.74 -22.13 13.37
C ASN A 117 -17.99 -20.95 13.99
N ASP A 118 -17.15 -20.26 13.20
CA ASP A 118 -16.41 -19.05 13.61
C ASP A 118 -17.22 -17.82 13.22
N GLU A 119 -17.69 -17.06 14.22
CA GLU A 119 -18.58 -15.92 13.99
C GLU A 119 -17.98 -14.83 13.09
N PRO A 120 -16.71 -14.39 13.25
CA PRO A 120 -16.07 -13.46 12.34
C PRO A 120 -16.00 -13.96 10.89
N GLU A 121 -15.62 -15.21 10.66
CA GLU A 121 -15.52 -15.76 9.31
C GLU A 121 -16.93 -15.97 8.70
N TRP A 122 -17.89 -16.43 9.46
CA TRP A 122 -19.30 -16.54 9.05
C TRP A 122 -19.87 -15.19 8.61
N PHE A 123 -19.62 -14.13 9.38
CA PHE A 123 -20.04 -12.77 9.05
C PHE A 123 -19.40 -12.28 7.75
N ARG A 124 -18.10 -12.56 7.56
CA ARG A 124 -17.37 -12.22 6.32
C ARG A 124 -17.94 -12.93 5.10
N VAL A 125 -18.33 -14.21 5.21
CA VAL A 125 -18.98 -14.93 4.11
C VAL A 125 -20.32 -14.28 3.77
N GLY A 126 -21.13 -13.93 4.76
CA GLY A 126 -22.40 -13.22 4.55
C GLY A 126 -22.19 -11.87 3.85
N LEU A 127 -21.23 -11.09 4.30
CA LEU A 127 -20.89 -9.79 3.72
C LEU A 127 -20.42 -9.92 2.27
N ALA A 128 -19.57 -10.90 1.97
CA ALA A 128 -19.11 -11.16 0.60
C ALA A 128 -20.27 -11.58 -0.33
N LEU A 129 -21.18 -12.41 0.15
CA LEU A 129 -22.41 -12.80 -0.58
C LEU A 129 -23.32 -11.62 -0.85
N HIS A 130 -23.52 -10.76 0.13
CA HIS A 130 -24.33 -9.54 0.00
C HIS A 130 -23.79 -8.62 -1.10
N PHE A 131 -22.46 -8.48 -1.21
CA PHE A 131 -21.84 -7.69 -2.27
C PHE A 131 -21.89 -8.37 -3.64
N CYS A 132 -21.95 -9.70 -3.70
CA CYS A 132 -22.11 -10.42 -4.97
C CYS A 132 -23.52 -10.24 -5.54
N ASP A 133 -24.55 -10.55 -4.76
CA ASP A 133 -25.95 -10.32 -5.11
C ASP A 133 -26.82 -10.31 -3.85
N TYR A 134 -27.28 -9.13 -3.45
CA TYR A 134 -28.06 -8.97 -2.23
C TYR A 134 -29.49 -9.53 -2.35
N GLU A 135 -30.05 -9.64 -3.57
CA GLU A 135 -31.42 -10.10 -3.79
C GLU A 135 -31.53 -11.63 -3.79
N LEU A 136 -30.54 -12.33 -4.34
CA LEU A 136 -30.62 -13.76 -4.60
C LEU A 136 -29.82 -14.63 -3.62
N LEU A 137 -28.79 -14.08 -2.94
CA LEU A 137 -27.82 -14.88 -2.19
C LEU A 137 -28.08 -14.95 -0.68
N PHE A 138 -29.09 -14.26 -0.13
CA PHE A 138 -29.46 -14.41 1.28
C PHE A 138 -29.81 -15.88 1.66
N PRO A 139 -30.64 -16.63 0.88
CA PRO A 139 -30.90 -18.03 1.20
C PRO A 139 -29.64 -18.90 1.14
N THR A 140 -28.67 -18.56 0.29
CA THR A 140 -27.35 -19.23 0.24
C THR A 140 -26.60 -19.05 1.55
N TRP A 141 -26.58 -17.81 2.10
CA TRP A 141 -25.95 -17.55 3.40
C TRP A 141 -26.62 -18.35 4.51
N MET A 142 -27.94 -18.38 4.54
CA MET A 142 -28.69 -19.20 5.53
C MET A 142 -28.40 -20.68 5.38
N LEU A 143 -28.33 -21.20 4.14
CA LEU A 143 -27.99 -22.61 3.90
C LEU A 143 -26.55 -22.91 4.34
N PHE A 144 -25.60 -22.00 4.11
CA PHE A 144 -24.25 -22.13 4.62
C PHE A 144 -24.22 -22.11 6.16
N SER A 145 -25.06 -21.27 6.80
CA SER A 145 -25.17 -21.19 8.26
C SER A 145 -25.63 -22.49 8.90
N THR A 146 -26.44 -23.31 8.19
CA THR A 146 -26.88 -24.64 8.69
C THR A 146 -25.73 -25.63 8.85
N LYS A 147 -24.53 -25.35 8.39
CA LYS A 147 -23.33 -26.16 8.66
C LYS A 147 -22.82 -26.01 10.10
N SER A 148 -23.31 -25.00 10.83
CA SER A 148 -22.97 -24.77 12.23
C SER A 148 -24.02 -25.39 13.16
N ASP A 149 -23.56 -26.03 14.22
CA ASP A 149 -24.43 -26.56 15.29
C ASP A 149 -25.13 -25.43 16.09
N LYS A 150 -24.69 -24.18 15.92
CA LYS A 150 -25.26 -23.00 16.57
C LYS A 150 -26.46 -22.41 15.81
N PHE A 151 -26.76 -22.90 14.60
CA PHE A 151 -27.78 -22.34 13.74
C PHE A 151 -29.20 -22.71 14.23
N ASP A 152 -30.05 -21.69 14.40
CA ASP A 152 -31.48 -21.88 14.65
C ASP A 152 -32.31 -21.16 13.57
N PHE A 153 -33.36 -21.82 13.08
CA PHE A 153 -34.32 -21.22 12.15
C PHE A 153 -35.06 -20.04 12.74
N GLN A 154 -35.20 -19.95 14.07
CA GLN A 154 -35.84 -18.84 14.75
C GLN A 154 -35.03 -17.53 14.64
N ASP A 155 -33.71 -17.61 14.38
CA ASP A 155 -32.83 -16.46 14.26
C ASP A 155 -32.81 -15.85 12.83
N ILE A 156 -33.40 -16.53 11.84
CA ILE A 156 -33.42 -16.04 10.44
C ILE A 156 -33.97 -14.61 10.31
N PRO A 157 -35.01 -14.17 11.02
CA PRO A 157 -35.47 -12.79 10.98
C PRO A 157 -34.41 -11.78 11.42
N GLN A 158 -33.61 -12.10 12.44
CA GLN A 158 -32.49 -11.27 12.90
C GLN A 158 -31.37 -11.24 11.86
N TYR A 159 -31.06 -12.37 11.22
CA TYR A 159 -30.07 -12.43 10.13
C TYR A 159 -30.51 -11.66 8.89
N TRP A 160 -31.83 -11.67 8.60
CA TRP A 160 -32.43 -10.86 7.55
C TRP A 160 -32.30 -9.35 7.83
N GLU A 161 -32.50 -8.94 9.08
CA GLU A 161 -32.24 -7.55 9.48
C GLU A 161 -30.79 -7.17 9.34
N THR A 162 -29.84 -8.00 9.79
CA THR A 162 -28.40 -7.82 9.61
C THR A 162 -28.03 -7.68 8.14
N TRP A 163 -28.58 -8.53 7.27
CA TRP A 163 -28.39 -8.49 5.83
C TRP A 163 -28.81 -7.15 5.21
N ASN A 164 -29.95 -6.62 5.63
CA ASN A 164 -30.49 -5.38 5.05
C ASN A 164 -29.92 -4.10 5.68
N THR A 165 -29.43 -4.14 6.92
CA THR A 165 -28.97 -2.96 7.64
C THR A 165 -27.46 -2.91 7.77
N SER A 166 -26.85 -3.88 8.44
CA SER A 166 -25.43 -3.89 8.78
C SER A 166 -24.54 -4.06 7.55
N PHE A 167 -24.89 -4.97 6.64
CA PHE A 167 -24.13 -5.18 5.41
C PHE A 167 -24.31 -4.05 4.40
N ALA A 168 -25.42 -3.35 4.42
CA ALA A 168 -25.68 -2.22 3.52
C ALA A 168 -24.82 -0.97 3.87
N VAL A 169 -24.32 -0.88 5.10
CA VAL A 169 -23.54 0.29 5.60
C VAL A 169 -22.04 0.14 5.39
N ASP A 170 -21.52 -1.08 5.33
CA ASP A 170 -20.08 -1.31 5.10
C ASP A 170 -19.71 -0.95 3.67
N ARG A 171 -19.15 0.25 3.50
CA ARG A 171 -18.80 0.86 2.20
C ARG A 171 -17.41 0.50 1.71
N ASN A 172 -16.62 -0.27 2.47
CA ASN A 172 -15.23 -0.49 2.13
C ASN A 172 -15.00 -1.54 1.03
N GLY A 173 -16.05 -2.30 0.64
CA GLY A 173 -16.05 -3.15 -0.57
C GLY A 173 -14.82 -4.07 -0.70
N ILE A 174 -14.23 -4.47 0.43
CA ILE A 174 -12.99 -5.26 0.48
C ILE A 174 -13.28 -6.72 0.12
N LEU A 175 -14.48 -7.23 0.47
CA LEU A 175 -14.89 -8.60 0.23
C LEU A 175 -15.68 -8.70 -1.09
N THR A 176 -15.25 -9.63 -1.94
CA THR A 176 -15.81 -9.81 -3.29
C THR A 176 -16.01 -11.29 -3.58
N ARG A 177 -16.58 -11.61 -4.78
CA ARG A 177 -16.58 -12.96 -5.32
C ARG A 177 -15.16 -13.58 -5.29
N GLY A 178 -14.11 -12.80 -5.55
CA GLY A 178 -12.72 -13.24 -5.48
C GLY A 178 -12.34 -13.77 -4.09
N SER A 179 -12.85 -13.13 -3.02
CA SER A 179 -12.63 -13.58 -1.65
C SER A 179 -13.26 -14.97 -1.39
N ILE A 180 -14.49 -15.18 -1.86
CA ILE A 180 -15.18 -16.47 -1.74
C ILE A 180 -14.43 -17.57 -2.51
N MET A 181 -14.03 -17.28 -3.74
CA MET A 181 -13.24 -18.18 -4.57
C MET A 181 -11.92 -18.55 -3.92
N TRP A 182 -11.25 -17.56 -3.30
CA TRP A 182 -10.01 -17.77 -2.58
C TRP A 182 -10.21 -18.68 -1.37
N TRP A 183 -11.23 -18.45 -0.56
CA TRP A 183 -11.54 -19.30 0.59
C TRP A 183 -11.86 -20.73 0.15
N CYS A 184 -12.67 -20.90 -0.90
CA CYS A 184 -12.96 -22.23 -1.46
C CYS A 184 -11.69 -22.94 -1.95
N LYS A 185 -10.79 -22.22 -2.61
CA LYS A 185 -9.51 -22.78 -3.07
C LYS A 185 -8.62 -23.25 -1.91
N GLN A 186 -8.68 -22.58 -0.75
CA GLN A 186 -7.95 -23.00 0.43
C GLN A 186 -8.59 -24.18 1.14
N ASP A 187 -9.91 -24.11 1.33
CA ASP A 187 -10.66 -25.10 2.09
C ASP A 187 -10.85 -26.41 1.32
N ASN A 188 -11.12 -26.30 0.01
CA ASN A 188 -11.42 -27.43 -0.86
C ASN A 188 -10.93 -27.18 -2.29
N PRO A 189 -9.61 -27.32 -2.57
CA PRO A 189 -9.05 -27.03 -3.88
C PRO A 189 -9.60 -27.91 -5.00
N ILE A 190 -10.03 -29.14 -4.71
CA ILE A 190 -10.60 -30.06 -5.69
C ILE A 190 -11.97 -29.55 -6.16
N GLU A 191 -12.83 -29.18 -5.24
CA GLU A 191 -14.15 -28.62 -5.56
C GLU A 191 -14.04 -27.25 -6.24
N TYR A 192 -13.07 -26.43 -5.83
CA TYR A 192 -12.76 -25.17 -6.49
C TYR A 192 -12.48 -25.36 -7.99
N GLU A 193 -11.59 -26.28 -8.35
CA GLU A 193 -11.25 -26.54 -9.75
C GLU A 193 -12.43 -27.17 -10.50
N ARG A 194 -13.22 -28.04 -9.86
CA ARG A 194 -14.44 -28.63 -10.44
C ARG A 194 -15.46 -27.55 -10.79
N ILE A 195 -15.80 -26.66 -9.85
CA ILE A 195 -16.77 -25.60 -10.05
C ILE A 195 -16.30 -24.64 -11.16
N LYS A 196 -15.03 -24.25 -11.11
CA LYS A 196 -14.42 -23.36 -12.11
C LYS A 196 -14.47 -23.99 -13.51
N SER A 197 -14.15 -25.27 -13.63
CA SER A 197 -14.22 -25.99 -14.90
C SER A 197 -15.65 -26.05 -15.43
N ASN A 198 -16.63 -26.41 -14.60
CA ASN A 198 -18.04 -26.47 -14.97
C ASN A 198 -18.56 -25.13 -15.49
N THR A 199 -18.16 -24.05 -14.82
CA THR A 199 -18.51 -22.68 -15.26
C THR A 199 -17.93 -22.37 -16.63
N VAL A 200 -16.65 -22.68 -16.84
CA VAL A 200 -16.00 -22.45 -18.13
C VAL A 200 -16.65 -23.30 -19.22
N ASP A 201 -16.94 -24.57 -18.94
CA ASP A 201 -17.58 -25.49 -19.86
C ASP A 201 -19.00 -25.05 -20.23
N TYR A 202 -19.77 -24.50 -19.29
CA TYR A 202 -21.07 -23.89 -19.57
C TYR A 202 -20.95 -22.77 -20.62
N PHE A 203 -20.03 -21.83 -20.43
CA PHE A 203 -19.85 -20.72 -21.38
C PHE A 203 -19.24 -21.16 -22.71
N ILE A 204 -18.38 -22.17 -22.73
CA ILE A 204 -17.92 -22.80 -23.98
C ILE A 204 -19.11 -23.36 -24.74
N ASN A 205 -19.99 -24.12 -24.08
CA ASN A 205 -21.18 -24.69 -24.71
C ASN A 205 -22.06 -23.58 -25.35
N LYS A 206 -22.21 -22.45 -24.68
CA LYS A 206 -22.95 -21.32 -25.29
C LYS A 206 -22.28 -20.73 -26.51
N THR A 207 -20.96 -20.56 -26.50
CA THR A 207 -20.25 -20.02 -27.66
C THR A 207 -20.30 -20.95 -28.89
N ILE A 208 -20.34 -22.28 -28.73
CA ILE A 208 -20.43 -23.20 -29.83
C ILE A 208 -21.82 -23.29 -30.48
N GLU A 209 -22.87 -22.78 -29.84
CA GLU A 209 -24.21 -22.66 -30.40
C GLU A 209 -24.22 -21.65 -31.57
N HIS A 210 -23.39 -20.62 -31.51
CA HIS A 210 -23.25 -19.61 -32.57
C HIS A 210 -22.37 -20.09 -33.72
N GLU A 211 -22.70 -19.70 -34.92
CA GLU A 211 -21.87 -20.04 -36.09
C GLU A 211 -20.48 -19.36 -36.02
N LYS A 212 -20.45 -18.11 -35.59
CA LYS A 212 -19.23 -17.35 -35.19
C LYS A 212 -19.49 -16.73 -33.84
N PRO A 213 -18.86 -17.24 -32.78
CA PRO A 213 -19.03 -16.62 -31.46
C PRO A 213 -18.46 -15.21 -31.46
N PRO A 214 -19.12 -14.26 -30.78
CA PRO A 214 -18.59 -12.92 -30.57
C PRO A 214 -17.24 -12.97 -29.84
N ASP A 215 -16.30 -12.11 -30.25
CA ASP A 215 -15.00 -11.97 -29.58
C ASP A 215 -15.18 -11.59 -28.12
N TYR A 216 -16.24 -10.84 -27.78
CA TYR A 216 -16.64 -10.47 -26.42
C TYR A 216 -16.93 -11.68 -25.53
N ASP A 217 -17.68 -12.68 -26.02
CA ASP A 217 -18.04 -13.88 -25.25
C ASP A 217 -16.80 -14.74 -24.98
N ILE A 218 -15.92 -14.87 -25.98
CA ILE A 218 -14.64 -15.57 -25.81
C ILE A 218 -13.74 -14.85 -24.82
N ALA A 219 -13.69 -13.51 -24.84
CA ALA A 219 -12.98 -12.71 -23.86
C ALA A 219 -13.59 -12.88 -22.44
N GLY A 220 -14.91 -13.03 -22.34
CA GLY A 220 -15.63 -13.34 -21.11
C GLY A 220 -15.22 -14.71 -20.53
N ILE A 221 -15.05 -15.74 -21.37
CA ILE A 221 -14.54 -17.05 -20.94
C ILE A 221 -13.09 -16.90 -20.43
N LEU A 222 -12.25 -16.19 -21.16
CA LEU A 222 -10.86 -15.92 -20.74
C LEU A 222 -10.80 -15.23 -19.37
N HIS A 223 -11.69 -14.27 -19.12
CA HIS A 223 -11.81 -13.62 -17.84
C HIS A 223 -12.27 -14.57 -16.72
N ARG A 224 -13.20 -15.48 -16.97
CA ARG A 224 -13.61 -16.50 -15.99
C ARG A 224 -12.47 -17.47 -15.65
N MET A 225 -11.61 -17.78 -16.63
CA MET A 225 -10.43 -18.61 -16.39
C MET A 225 -9.35 -17.90 -15.56
N TYR A 226 -9.14 -16.60 -15.79
CA TYR A 226 -7.92 -15.89 -15.33
C TYR A 226 -8.17 -14.53 -14.67
N GLY A 227 -9.40 -14.15 -14.38
CA GLY A 227 -9.74 -12.83 -13.83
C GLY A 227 -9.14 -12.53 -12.45
N ASP A 228 -8.76 -13.58 -11.72
CA ASP A 228 -8.02 -13.53 -10.45
C ASP A 228 -6.49 -13.39 -10.65
N GLN A 229 -5.99 -13.67 -11.86
CA GLN A 229 -4.56 -13.66 -12.16
C GLN A 229 -4.12 -12.48 -13.04
N TYR A 230 -5.04 -11.80 -13.70
CA TYR A 230 -4.75 -10.68 -14.61
C TYR A 230 -5.64 -9.50 -14.34
N LYS A 231 -5.09 -8.29 -14.49
CA LYS A 231 -5.81 -7.02 -14.44
C LYS A 231 -5.35 -6.12 -15.58
N CYS A 232 -6.29 -5.44 -16.23
CA CYS A 232 -6.02 -4.35 -17.16
C CYS A 232 -6.21 -3.02 -16.42
N VAL A 233 -5.18 -2.20 -16.34
CA VAL A 233 -5.23 -0.93 -15.60
C VAL A 233 -5.38 0.29 -16.50
N SER A 234 -5.05 0.13 -17.79
CA SER A 234 -5.23 1.16 -18.81
C SER A 234 -5.62 0.54 -20.14
N ILE A 235 -6.88 0.76 -20.57
CA ILE A 235 -7.36 0.32 -21.88
C ILE A 235 -6.63 1.07 -23.00
N LYS A 236 -6.44 2.39 -22.82
CA LYS A 236 -5.79 3.26 -23.81
C LYS A 236 -4.32 2.88 -24.02
N SER A 237 -3.56 2.77 -22.94
CA SER A 237 -2.12 2.48 -22.96
C SER A 237 -1.82 0.98 -22.98
N ASN A 238 -2.85 0.12 -22.92
CA ASN A 238 -2.74 -1.34 -22.94
C ASN A 238 -1.82 -1.91 -21.85
N VAL A 239 -1.93 -1.36 -20.63
CA VAL A 239 -1.12 -1.75 -19.46
C VAL A 239 -1.83 -2.85 -18.70
N TRP A 240 -1.11 -3.93 -18.41
CA TRP A 240 -1.61 -5.13 -17.75
C TRP A 240 -0.73 -5.55 -16.58
N TYR A 241 -1.34 -6.21 -15.63
CA TYR A 241 -0.67 -6.86 -14.51
C TYR A 241 -1.03 -8.35 -14.46
N GLU A 242 -0.04 -9.17 -14.09
CA GLU A 242 -0.19 -10.62 -13.87
C GLU A 242 0.24 -10.96 -12.44
N MET A 243 -0.52 -11.85 -11.80
CA MET A 243 -0.19 -12.38 -10.48
C MET A 243 0.79 -13.56 -10.63
N VAL A 244 2.05 -13.33 -10.27
CA VAL A 244 3.14 -14.32 -10.40
C VAL A 244 3.87 -14.43 -9.06
N GLY A 245 4.05 -15.65 -8.55
CA GLY A 245 4.81 -15.88 -7.31
C GLY A 245 4.25 -15.13 -6.10
N GLY A 246 2.92 -14.90 -6.07
CA GLY A 246 2.27 -14.22 -4.95
C GLY A 246 2.28 -12.69 -5.02
N ARG A 247 2.74 -12.10 -6.13
CA ARG A 247 2.77 -10.64 -6.33
C ARG A 247 2.28 -10.24 -7.71
N TRP A 248 1.79 -9.03 -7.83
CA TRP A 248 1.41 -8.43 -9.10
C TRP A 248 2.62 -7.86 -9.82
N SER A 249 2.79 -8.25 -11.08
CA SER A 249 3.87 -7.77 -11.94
C SER A 249 3.29 -7.16 -13.21
N GLU A 250 3.80 -6.01 -13.62
CA GLU A 250 3.42 -5.40 -14.88
C GLU A 250 3.92 -6.27 -16.05
N ILE A 251 3.07 -6.46 -17.07
CA ILE A 251 3.39 -7.20 -18.27
C ILE A 251 3.06 -6.38 -19.52
N ASP A 252 3.93 -6.47 -20.52
CA ASP A 252 3.70 -5.77 -21.78
C ASP A 252 2.49 -6.33 -22.53
N SER A 253 1.50 -5.45 -22.74
CA SER A 253 0.34 -5.68 -23.63
C SER A 253 -0.44 -6.96 -23.35
N GLY A 254 -0.37 -7.50 -22.12
CA GLY A 254 -1.03 -8.75 -21.78
C GLY A 254 -0.48 -9.99 -22.51
N THR A 255 0.81 -9.98 -22.85
CA THR A 255 1.46 -11.02 -23.68
C THR A 255 1.29 -12.42 -23.13
N THR A 256 1.38 -12.60 -21.82
CA THR A 256 1.23 -13.92 -21.16
C THR A 256 -0.22 -14.41 -21.24
N LEU A 257 -1.21 -13.52 -21.03
CA LEU A 257 -2.63 -13.84 -21.21
C LEU A 257 -2.92 -14.24 -22.68
N ARG A 258 -2.35 -13.48 -23.63
CA ARG A 258 -2.46 -13.79 -25.06
C ARG A 258 -1.88 -15.18 -25.43
N LYS A 259 -0.82 -15.63 -24.74
CA LYS A 259 -0.30 -16.99 -24.89
C LYS A 259 -1.28 -18.02 -24.34
N LYS A 260 -1.91 -17.77 -23.18
CA LYS A 260 -2.92 -18.64 -22.57
C LYS A 260 -4.16 -18.81 -23.46
N LEU A 261 -4.59 -17.73 -24.15
CA LEU A 261 -5.64 -17.79 -25.16
C LEU A 261 -5.33 -18.83 -26.25
N SER A 262 -4.11 -18.81 -26.81
CA SER A 262 -3.71 -19.70 -27.91
C SER A 262 -3.38 -21.12 -27.47
N SER A 263 -3.07 -21.37 -26.24
CA SER A 263 -2.69 -22.67 -25.69
C SER A 263 -3.83 -23.28 -24.87
N GLN A 264 -4.17 -22.72 -23.75
CA GLN A 264 -5.06 -23.34 -22.77
C GLN A 264 -6.54 -23.21 -23.18
N LEU A 265 -7.01 -22.03 -23.61
CA LEU A 265 -8.39 -21.90 -24.07
C LEU A 265 -8.61 -22.66 -25.40
N ALA A 266 -7.68 -22.57 -26.34
CA ALA A 266 -7.75 -23.34 -27.58
C ALA A 266 -7.78 -24.85 -27.32
N LEU A 267 -7.03 -25.34 -26.33
CA LEU A 267 -7.07 -26.75 -25.92
C LEU A 267 -8.44 -27.16 -25.38
N LYS A 268 -9.09 -26.30 -24.56
CA LYS A 268 -10.45 -26.60 -24.05
C LYS A 268 -11.46 -26.77 -25.18
N TYR A 269 -11.43 -25.92 -26.22
CA TYR A 269 -12.27 -26.12 -27.42
C TYR A 269 -11.92 -27.40 -28.18
N THR A 270 -10.65 -27.74 -28.26
CA THR A 270 -10.22 -29.02 -28.90
C THR A 270 -10.72 -30.24 -28.13
N LEU A 271 -10.62 -30.21 -26.79
CA LEU A 271 -11.15 -31.29 -25.94
C LEU A 271 -12.67 -31.40 -26.03
N LYS A 272 -13.37 -30.27 -26.11
CA LYS A 272 -14.82 -30.25 -26.29
C LYS A 272 -15.25 -30.81 -27.65
N ALA A 273 -14.51 -30.50 -28.71
CA ALA A 273 -14.74 -31.09 -30.02
C ALA A 273 -14.57 -32.63 -29.98
N LYS A 274 -13.53 -33.11 -29.27
CA LYS A 274 -13.29 -34.56 -29.08
C LYS A 274 -14.44 -35.21 -28.31
N GLU A 275 -14.93 -34.60 -27.22
CA GLU A 275 -16.10 -35.06 -26.45
C GLU A 275 -17.35 -35.24 -27.35
N LEU A 276 -17.60 -34.24 -28.22
CA LEU A 276 -18.73 -34.32 -29.17
C LEU A 276 -18.57 -35.49 -30.19
N VAL A 277 -17.34 -35.73 -30.66
CA VAL A 277 -17.05 -36.89 -31.55
C VAL A 277 -17.23 -38.21 -30.81
N GLU A 278 -16.77 -38.32 -29.58
CA GLU A 278 -16.96 -39.53 -28.74
C GLU A 278 -18.45 -39.84 -28.49
N ARG A 279 -19.28 -38.79 -28.24
CA ARG A 279 -20.75 -38.96 -28.15
C ARG A 279 -21.34 -39.52 -29.44
N MET A 280 -20.92 -39.02 -30.61
CA MET A 280 -21.36 -39.59 -31.90
C MET A 280 -20.97 -41.05 -32.03
N THR A 281 -19.73 -41.43 -31.64
CA THR A 281 -19.25 -42.81 -31.73
C THR A 281 -20.06 -43.72 -30.79
N ASN A 282 -20.38 -43.28 -29.60
CA ASN A 282 -21.18 -44.05 -28.64
C ASN A 282 -22.64 -44.23 -29.07
N MET A 283 -23.25 -43.24 -29.74
CA MET A 283 -24.58 -43.38 -30.36
C MET A 283 -24.57 -44.46 -31.45
N ASN A 284 -23.54 -44.53 -32.26
CA ASN A 284 -23.38 -45.58 -33.29
C ASN A 284 -23.15 -46.97 -32.72
N SER A 285 -22.54 -47.08 -31.52
CA SER A 285 -22.15 -48.37 -30.92
C SER A 285 -23.24 -49.08 -30.13
N ASN A 286 -24.29 -48.35 -29.70
CA ASN A 286 -25.42 -48.87 -28.92
C ASN A 286 -26.76 -48.44 -29.55
N PRO A 287 -27.27 -49.09 -30.59
CA PRO A 287 -28.63 -48.87 -31.02
C PRO A 287 -29.57 -49.42 -29.93
N SER A 288 -30.39 -48.55 -29.33
CA SER A 288 -31.41 -48.95 -28.34
C SER A 288 -32.39 -49.97 -28.92
N PRO A 289 -32.60 -51.12 -28.28
CA PRO A 289 -33.46 -52.18 -28.84
C PRO A 289 -34.98 -51.99 -28.53
N THR A 290 -35.45 -50.76 -28.34
CA THR A 290 -36.86 -50.53 -28.04
C THR A 290 -37.44 -49.41 -28.90
N GLU A 291 -38.39 -49.87 -29.74
CA GLU A 291 -39.42 -49.10 -30.43
C GLU A 291 -39.01 -48.21 -31.63
N SER A 292 -39.57 -48.58 -32.76
CA SER A 292 -39.80 -47.91 -34.02
C SER A 292 -39.95 -46.38 -33.90
N LYS A 293 -38.83 -45.65 -33.63
CA LYS A 293 -38.66 -44.27 -34.00
C LYS A 293 -37.94 -44.19 -35.33
N SER A 294 -38.47 -43.42 -36.24
CA SER A 294 -38.00 -43.27 -37.60
C SER A 294 -36.49 -43.00 -37.63
N ASN A 295 -35.75 -43.75 -38.44
CA ASN A 295 -34.30 -43.60 -38.76
C ASN A 295 -33.91 -42.15 -39.15
N SER A 296 -34.88 -41.27 -39.38
CA SER A 296 -34.68 -39.87 -39.75
C SER A 296 -34.23 -38.95 -38.59
N ASP A 297 -34.68 -39.20 -37.35
CA ASP A 297 -34.41 -38.30 -36.20
C ASP A 297 -32.99 -38.55 -35.66
N ASP A 298 -32.52 -39.81 -35.64
CA ASP A 298 -31.17 -40.17 -35.21
C ASP A 298 -30.11 -39.67 -36.21
N ASP A 299 -30.41 -39.76 -37.54
CA ASP A 299 -29.57 -39.23 -38.61
C ASP A 299 -29.44 -37.70 -38.56
N ASP A 300 -30.51 -36.97 -38.20
CA ASP A 300 -30.52 -35.53 -38.07
C ASP A 300 -29.77 -35.08 -36.82
N GLU A 301 -29.87 -35.80 -35.71
CA GLU A 301 -29.11 -35.53 -34.50
C GLU A 301 -27.61 -35.76 -34.69
N MET A 302 -27.23 -36.84 -35.41
CA MET A 302 -25.84 -37.12 -35.75
C MET A 302 -25.25 -36.03 -36.65
N LYS A 303 -25.96 -35.56 -37.68
CA LYS A 303 -25.52 -34.44 -38.53
C LYS A 303 -25.33 -33.15 -37.75
N LYS A 304 -26.23 -32.87 -36.79
CA LYS A 304 -26.11 -31.70 -35.88
C LYS A 304 -24.84 -31.80 -35.01
N LEU A 305 -24.60 -32.94 -34.37
CA LEU A 305 -23.39 -33.18 -33.56
C LEU A 305 -22.11 -33.07 -34.41
N GLN A 306 -22.08 -33.63 -35.63
CA GLN A 306 -20.94 -33.52 -36.53
C GLN A 306 -20.64 -32.07 -36.92
N LYS A 307 -21.68 -31.31 -37.26
CA LYS A 307 -21.55 -29.88 -37.56
C LYS A 307 -21.04 -29.09 -36.34
N LEU A 308 -21.54 -29.42 -35.16
CA LEU A 308 -21.14 -28.80 -33.90
C LEU A 308 -19.67 -29.11 -33.55
N ALA A 309 -19.25 -30.38 -33.68
CA ALA A 309 -17.87 -30.80 -33.46
C ALA A 309 -16.88 -30.12 -34.40
N GLY A 310 -17.22 -30.08 -35.72
CA GLY A 310 -16.42 -29.35 -36.72
C GLY A 310 -16.28 -27.88 -36.42
N ARG A 311 -17.38 -27.21 -36.01
CA ARG A 311 -17.39 -25.81 -35.60
C ARG A 311 -16.53 -25.57 -34.36
N THR A 312 -16.67 -26.40 -33.35
CA THR A 312 -15.91 -26.32 -32.09
C THR A 312 -14.41 -26.47 -32.34
N ALA A 313 -13.99 -27.40 -33.19
CA ALA A 313 -12.59 -27.55 -33.62
C ALA A 313 -12.10 -26.31 -34.37
N GLY A 314 -12.97 -25.73 -35.26
CA GLY A 314 -12.69 -24.50 -36.01
C GLY A 314 -12.40 -23.31 -35.07
N ILE A 315 -13.22 -23.12 -34.03
CA ILE A 315 -12.98 -22.08 -33.01
C ILE A 315 -11.61 -22.26 -32.36
N GLY A 316 -11.27 -23.52 -31.94
CA GLY A 316 -9.96 -23.81 -31.34
C GLY A 316 -8.76 -23.45 -32.24
N LEU A 317 -8.91 -23.60 -33.57
CA LEU A 317 -7.89 -23.16 -34.54
C LEU A 317 -7.86 -21.64 -34.71
N ASP A 318 -9.03 -21.01 -34.74
CA ASP A 318 -9.14 -19.55 -34.86
C ASP A 318 -8.53 -18.79 -33.69
N LEU A 319 -8.57 -19.35 -32.49
CA LEU A 319 -7.91 -18.78 -31.30
C LEU A 319 -6.36 -18.76 -31.41
N ARG A 320 -5.79 -19.41 -32.38
CA ARG A 320 -4.34 -19.38 -32.68
C ARG A 320 -3.98 -18.33 -33.73
N ARG A 321 -4.95 -17.80 -34.49
CA ARG A 321 -4.75 -16.79 -35.54
C ARG A 321 -4.53 -15.41 -34.95
N THR A 322 -3.55 -14.67 -35.47
CA THR A 322 -3.12 -13.38 -34.93
C THR A 322 -4.24 -12.35 -34.90
N ASN A 323 -5.04 -12.25 -35.99
CA ASN A 323 -6.11 -11.25 -36.07
C ASN A 323 -7.22 -11.53 -35.04
N ASN A 324 -7.65 -12.77 -34.89
CA ASN A 324 -8.68 -13.16 -33.93
C ASN A 324 -8.18 -12.90 -32.49
N LYS A 325 -6.91 -13.27 -32.19
CA LYS A 325 -6.31 -12.94 -30.89
C LYS A 325 -6.29 -11.45 -30.62
N ASN A 326 -5.99 -10.62 -31.60
CA ASN A 326 -5.98 -9.17 -31.43
C ASN A 326 -7.36 -8.63 -31.08
N ASN A 327 -8.40 -9.13 -31.76
CA ASN A 327 -9.78 -8.72 -31.51
C ASN A 327 -10.22 -9.17 -30.11
N ILE A 328 -10.04 -10.46 -29.77
CA ILE A 328 -10.39 -10.97 -28.43
C ILE A 328 -9.63 -10.22 -27.32
N MET A 329 -8.34 -9.90 -27.51
CA MET A 329 -7.59 -9.12 -26.52
C MET A 329 -8.05 -7.66 -26.40
N LYS A 330 -8.69 -7.08 -27.43
CA LYS A 330 -9.33 -5.76 -27.31
C LYS A 330 -10.55 -5.82 -26.40
N GLU A 331 -11.42 -6.83 -26.58
CA GLU A 331 -12.58 -7.06 -25.71
C GLU A 331 -12.15 -7.46 -24.29
N ALA A 332 -11.09 -8.27 -24.17
CA ALA A 332 -10.55 -8.66 -22.88
C ALA A 332 -10.11 -7.48 -22.00
N LYS A 333 -9.64 -6.37 -22.59
CA LYS A 333 -9.32 -5.17 -21.80
C LYS A 333 -10.50 -4.67 -21.00
N GLU A 334 -11.73 -4.75 -21.54
CA GLU A 334 -12.94 -4.29 -20.84
C GLU A 334 -13.32 -5.25 -19.71
N HIS A 335 -13.25 -6.55 -19.95
CA HIS A 335 -13.56 -7.57 -18.94
C HIS A 335 -12.59 -7.54 -17.75
N PHE A 336 -11.29 -7.32 -18.01
CA PHE A 336 -10.24 -7.33 -17.00
C PHE A 336 -9.96 -5.94 -16.40
N PHE A 337 -10.69 -4.88 -16.84
CA PHE A 337 -10.42 -3.52 -16.43
C PHE A 337 -10.76 -3.27 -14.97
N ASP A 338 -9.75 -2.89 -14.19
CA ASP A 338 -9.89 -2.47 -12.80
C ASP A 338 -9.32 -1.07 -12.63
N LYS A 339 -10.21 -0.07 -12.58
CA LYS A 339 -9.85 1.35 -12.45
C LYS A 339 -9.13 1.65 -11.13
N LEU A 340 -9.44 0.92 -10.06
CA LEU A 340 -8.94 1.19 -8.70
C LEU A 340 -7.71 0.34 -8.36
N PHE A 341 -7.26 -0.50 -9.28
CA PHE A 341 -6.16 -1.42 -9.03
C PHE A 341 -4.87 -0.70 -8.62
N LEU A 342 -4.46 0.32 -9.38
CA LEU A 342 -3.23 1.09 -9.11
C LEU A 342 -3.30 1.89 -7.81
N ASP A 343 -4.49 2.33 -7.40
CA ASP A 343 -4.70 3.04 -6.14
C ASP A 343 -4.56 2.09 -4.93
N LYS A 344 -4.91 0.81 -5.13
CA LYS A 344 -4.80 -0.23 -4.09
C LYS A 344 -3.40 -0.86 -4.04
N LEU A 345 -2.69 -0.89 -5.17
CA LEU A 345 -1.39 -1.54 -5.30
C LEU A 345 -0.37 -0.91 -4.36
N ASP A 346 0.27 -1.74 -3.52
CA ASP A 346 1.28 -1.37 -2.51
C ASP A 346 0.82 -0.29 -1.51
N ASN A 347 -0.49 -0.17 -1.30
CA ASN A 347 -1.06 0.84 -0.40
C ASN A 347 -1.29 0.35 1.04
N ASN A 348 -1.30 -0.96 1.28
CA ASN A 348 -1.48 -1.49 2.62
C ASN A 348 -0.16 -1.45 3.42
N PRO A 349 -0.05 -0.60 4.49
CA PRO A 349 1.18 -0.45 5.25
C PRO A 349 1.51 -1.66 6.14
N TYR A 350 0.55 -2.55 6.38
CA TYR A 350 0.71 -3.71 7.27
C TYR A 350 1.21 -4.97 6.57
N LEU A 351 1.35 -4.95 5.24
CA LEU A 351 1.76 -6.12 4.48
C LEU A 351 3.22 -6.00 4.00
N LEU A 352 4.00 -7.05 4.21
CA LEU A 352 5.37 -7.18 3.70
C LEU A 352 5.51 -8.52 2.98
N CYS A 353 5.74 -8.49 1.66
CA CYS A 353 5.77 -9.66 0.80
C CYS A 353 7.17 -10.29 0.73
N PHE A 354 7.22 -11.61 0.86
CA PHE A 354 8.38 -12.48 0.69
C PHE A 354 8.17 -13.41 -0.51
N THR A 355 9.21 -14.09 -0.96
CA THR A 355 9.08 -15.04 -2.09
C THR A 355 8.19 -16.24 -1.77
N ASN A 356 8.09 -16.61 -0.49
CA ASN A 356 7.31 -17.75 -0.01
C ASN A 356 5.99 -17.37 0.71
N GLY A 357 5.62 -16.07 0.76
CA GLY A 357 4.37 -15.64 1.40
C GLY A 357 4.40 -14.16 1.79
N ILE A 358 3.59 -13.78 2.75
CA ILE A 358 3.43 -12.42 3.21
C ILE A 358 3.36 -12.36 4.74
N ILE A 359 4.00 -11.37 5.34
CA ILE A 359 3.80 -10.99 6.73
C ILE A 359 2.64 -10.00 6.80
N ASP A 360 1.70 -10.27 7.66
CA ASP A 360 0.59 -9.41 8.02
C ASP A 360 0.82 -8.87 9.44
N PHE A 361 1.28 -7.60 9.55
CA PHE A 361 1.60 -6.97 10.83
C PHE A 361 0.36 -6.66 11.67
N GLU A 362 -0.82 -6.52 11.04
CA GLU A 362 -2.07 -6.29 11.77
C GLU A 362 -2.50 -7.55 12.52
N LYS A 363 -2.37 -8.71 11.87
CA LYS A 363 -2.70 -10.02 12.46
C LYS A 363 -1.53 -10.69 13.15
N LYS A 364 -0.32 -10.16 12.99
CA LYS A 364 0.94 -10.73 13.49
C LYS A 364 1.18 -12.18 13.02
N GLU A 365 0.91 -12.43 11.75
CA GLU A 365 1.04 -13.77 11.16
C GLU A 365 1.82 -13.76 9.84
N PHE A 366 2.43 -14.91 9.53
CA PHE A 366 2.91 -15.23 8.19
C PHE A 366 1.87 -16.09 7.49
N ARG A 367 1.48 -15.73 6.29
CA ARG A 367 0.48 -16.46 5.48
C ARG A 367 0.83 -16.45 4.00
N MET A 368 0.12 -17.25 3.23
CA MET A 368 0.20 -17.18 1.77
C MET A 368 -0.38 -15.85 1.26
N THR A 369 0.19 -15.35 0.17
CA THR A 369 -0.30 -14.15 -0.52
C THR A 369 -1.63 -14.40 -1.22
N LYS A 370 -2.44 -13.34 -1.33
CA LYS A 370 -3.73 -13.32 -2.01
C LYS A 370 -3.72 -12.29 -3.14
N PRO A 371 -4.49 -12.47 -4.21
CA PRO A 371 -4.66 -11.44 -5.23
C PRO A 371 -5.13 -10.09 -4.65
N ASP A 372 -6.00 -10.14 -3.63
CA ASP A 372 -6.58 -8.97 -2.96
C ASP A 372 -5.62 -8.30 -1.96
N ASP A 373 -4.41 -8.81 -1.75
CA ASP A 373 -3.36 -8.14 -1.00
C ASP A 373 -2.78 -6.94 -1.77
N TYR A 374 -2.94 -6.92 -3.09
CA TYR A 374 -2.48 -5.86 -3.98
C TYR A 374 -1.02 -5.48 -3.76
N VAL A 375 -0.13 -6.45 -3.70
CA VAL A 375 1.31 -6.23 -3.52
C VAL A 375 2.07 -6.48 -4.83
N SER A 376 2.98 -5.57 -5.19
CA SER A 376 3.91 -5.73 -6.31
C SER A 376 5.36 -5.81 -5.85
N LEU A 377 5.67 -5.18 -4.73
CA LEU A 377 6.99 -5.18 -4.11
C LEU A 377 7.23 -6.47 -3.33
N CYS A 378 8.49 -6.92 -3.30
CA CYS A 378 8.91 -8.13 -2.61
C CYS A 378 10.29 -7.93 -1.97
N THR A 379 10.54 -8.59 -0.85
CA THR A 379 11.89 -8.64 -0.26
C THR A 379 12.88 -9.44 -1.13
N ASN A 380 12.39 -10.23 -2.10
CA ASN A 380 13.13 -11.13 -2.97
C ASN A 380 13.89 -12.25 -2.22
N ILE A 381 13.60 -12.44 -0.96
CA ILE A 381 14.10 -13.52 -0.11
C ILE A 381 12.93 -14.26 0.56
N GLU A 382 13.19 -15.46 1.10
CA GLU A 382 12.22 -16.22 1.86
C GLU A 382 12.14 -15.75 3.31
N TYR A 383 10.93 -15.72 3.87
CA TYR A 383 10.75 -15.60 5.30
C TYR A 383 11.09 -16.94 5.99
N ILE A 384 11.96 -16.90 6.98
CA ILE A 384 12.38 -18.06 7.77
C ILE A 384 11.92 -17.86 9.21
N LYS A 385 10.95 -18.65 9.66
CA LYS A 385 10.62 -18.69 11.09
C LYS A 385 11.81 -19.26 11.86
N ILE A 386 12.40 -18.44 12.72
CA ILE A 386 13.59 -18.84 13.48
C ILE A 386 13.22 -19.94 14.49
N ASP A 387 13.93 -21.05 14.42
CA ASP A 387 13.81 -22.17 15.35
C ASP A 387 15.05 -22.24 16.22
N GLU A 388 14.89 -22.00 17.51
CA GLU A 388 15.98 -22.05 18.51
C GLU A 388 16.51 -23.48 18.73
N GLY A 389 15.80 -24.51 18.32
CA GLY A 389 16.26 -25.90 18.29
C GLY A 389 17.27 -26.20 17.19
N ASN A 390 17.25 -25.41 16.11
CA ASN A 390 18.08 -25.59 14.93
C ASN A 390 19.46 -24.94 15.12
N ALA A 391 20.51 -25.77 15.08
CA ALA A 391 21.90 -25.32 15.27
C ALA A 391 22.37 -24.28 14.23
N LYS A 392 21.92 -24.38 12.97
CA LYS A 392 22.23 -23.41 11.91
C LYS A 392 21.56 -22.05 12.20
N HIS A 393 20.27 -22.05 12.56
CA HIS A 393 19.55 -20.82 12.88
C HIS A 393 20.19 -20.10 14.07
N LYS A 394 20.52 -20.84 15.13
CA LYS A 394 21.18 -20.32 16.31
C LYS A 394 22.55 -19.71 16.01
N LYS A 395 23.33 -20.36 15.13
CA LYS A 395 24.64 -19.86 14.72
C LYS A 395 24.52 -18.54 13.98
N VAL A 396 23.64 -18.47 12.96
CA VAL A 396 23.44 -17.27 12.14
C VAL A 396 22.89 -16.12 13.01
N LYS A 397 21.88 -16.39 13.84
CA LYS A 397 21.34 -15.41 14.80
C LYS A 397 22.43 -14.82 15.71
N LYS A 398 23.33 -15.66 16.21
CA LYS A 398 24.45 -15.22 17.03
C LYS A 398 25.45 -14.35 16.25
N GLU A 399 25.75 -14.70 15.00
CA GLU A 399 26.66 -13.92 14.14
C GLU A 399 26.06 -12.53 13.86
N ILE A 400 24.79 -12.44 13.50
CA ILE A 400 24.07 -11.17 13.25
C ILE A 400 24.01 -10.33 14.54
N THR A 401 23.68 -10.95 15.68
CA THR A 401 23.65 -10.27 16.99
C THR A 401 25.02 -9.71 17.35
N ASN A 402 26.10 -10.46 17.10
CA ASN A 402 27.47 -9.99 17.35
C ASN A 402 27.85 -8.82 16.42
N PHE A 403 27.47 -8.88 15.15
CA PHE A 403 27.67 -7.79 14.21
C PHE A 403 26.99 -6.50 14.70
N MET A 404 25.72 -6.58 15.11
CA MET A 404 24.98 -5.44 15.66
C MET A 404 25.58 -4.93 16.98
N LYS A 405 26.08 -5.81 17.85
CA LYS A 405 26.79 -5.41 19.09
C LYS A 405 28.12 -4.72 18.79
N GLN A 406 28.80 -5.10 17.72
CA GLN A 406 30.02 -4.41 17.29
C GLN A 406 29.72 -3.06 16.66
N LEU A 407 28.62 -2.91 15.92
CA LEU A 407 28.18 -1.62 15.39
C LEU A 407 27.76 -0.65 16.49
N PHE A 408 27.00 -1.16 17.45
CA PHE A 408 26.42 -0.40 18.56
C PHE A 408 26.75 -1.09 19.90
N PRO A 409 27.92 -0.82 20.48
CA PRO A 409 28.35 -1.45 21.72
C PRO A 409 27.52 -1.04 22.94
N ASP A 410 26.96 0.18 22.94
CA ASP A 410 26.03 0.63 23.96
C ASP A 410 24.71 -0.16 23.88
N PRO A 411 24.25 -0.80 24.97
CA PRO A 411 23.05 -1.63 24.96
C PRO A 411 21.77 -0.88 24.64
N LEU A 412 21.64 0.39 25.06
CA LEU A 412 20.44 1.19 24.82
C LEU A 412 20.38 1.64 23.36
N LEU A 413 21.49 2.10 22.79
CA LEU A 413 21.60 2.44 21.39
C LEU A 413 21.41 1.20 20.51
N ASN A 414 21.96 0.04 20.91
CA ASN A 414 21.76 -1.22 20.20
C ASN A 414 20.26 -1.61 20.14
N LYS A 415 19.56 -1.56 21.29
CA LYS A 415 18.12 -1.82 21.37
C LYS A 415 17.35 -0.86 20.47
N TYR A 416 17.66 0.44 20.55
CA TYR A 416 17.03 1.47 19.70
C TYR A 416 17.19 1.18 18.22
N MET A 417 18.40 0.82 17.78
CA MET A 417 18.68 0.54 16.36
C MET A 417 17.93 -0.70 15.86
N TRP A 418 17.79 -1.73 16.68
CA TRP A 418 16.95 -2.87 16.35
C TRP A 418 15.47 -2.49 16.22
N GLN A 419 14.92 -1.75 17.17
CA GLN A 419 13.54 -1.27 17.12
C GLN A 419 13.30 -0.33 15.94
N HIS A 420 14.24 0.58 15.67
CA HIS A 420 14.15 1.52 14.54
C HIS A 420 14.10 0.79 13.19
N MET A 421 14.96 -0.21 12.97
CA MET A 421 14.94 -1.01 11.75
C MET A 421 13.69 -1.89 11.66
N ALA A 422 13.25 -2.47 12.77
CA ALA A 422 12.02 -3.25 12.82
C ALA A 422 10.76 -2.40 12.52
N ALA A 423 10.72 -1.17 13.04
CA ALA A 423 9.64 -0.23 12.78
C ALA A 423 9.54 0.14 11.30
N SER A 424 10.66 0.15 10.57
CA SER A 424 10.64 0.42 9.12
C SER A 424 9.95 -0.66 8.29
N LEU A 425 9.75 -1.87 8.82
CA LEU A 425 9.01 -2.93 8.13
C LEU A 425 7.51 -2.64 8.06
N LYS A 426 6.97 -1.99 9.09
CA LYS A 426 5.58 -1.54 9.16
C LYS A 426 5.48 -0.15 8.54
N GLY A 427 4.74 -0.03 7.46
CA GLY A 427 4.67 1.22 6.67
C GLY A 427 3.74 2.30 7.25
N THR A 428 3.51 2.34 8.56
CA THR A 428 2.57 3.28 9.19
C THR A 428 3.15 4.67 9.43
N ASN A 429 4.49 4.81 9.40
CA ASN A 429 5.22 6.07 9.65
C ASN A 429 4.81 6.80 10.96
N GLU A 430 4.39 6.04 11.98
CA GLU A 430 3.88 6.58 13.25
C GLU A 430 4.92 7.41 14.00
N ASN A 431 6.20 7.07 13.86
CA ASN A 431 7.30 7.74 14.57
C ASN A 431 7.62 9.12 13.99
N GLN A 432 7.27 9.41 12.73
CA GLN A 432 7.48 10.69 12.04
C GLN A 432 8.91 11.25 12.18
N VAL A 433 9.94 10.41 12.05
CA VAL A 433 11.32 10.78 12.31
C VAL A 433 12.18 10.85 11.04
N PHE A 434 13.18 11.72 11.10
CA PHE A 434 14.25 11.86 10.13
C PHE A 434 15.55 11.39 10.79
N ASN A 435 16.07 10.25 10.35
CA ASN A 435 17.21 9.60 10.98
C ASN A 435 18.50 9.99 10.27
N ILE A 436 19.49 10.44 11.03
CA ILE A 436 20.81 10.81 10.55
C ILE A 436 21.82 9.83 11.16
N TYR A 437 22.37 8.95 10.32
CA TYR A 437 23.48 8.07 10.70
C TYR A 437 24.80 8.81 10.50
N THR A 438 25.47 9.17 11.57
CA THR A 438 26.70 9.94 11.53
C THR A 438 27.89 9.17 12.08
N GLY A 439 29.09 9.59 11.69
CA GLY A 439 30.35 9.02 12.15
C GLY A 439 31.52 9.25 11.19
N THR A 440 32.74 9.21 11.70
CA THR A 440 33.96 9.68 11.06
C THR A 440 34.66 8.66 10.12
N GLY A 441 33.87 7.79 9.44
CA GLY A 441 34.39 6.74 8.55
C GLY A 441 34.89 5.48 9.27
N ARG A 442 35.01 4.37 8.56
CA ARG A 442 35.38 3.03 9.07
C ARG A 442 34.50 2.55 10.26
N ASN A 443 33.25 2.95 10.29
CA ASN A 443 32.32 2.72 11.41
C ASN A 443 31.16 1.78 11.07
N GLY A 444 31.15 1.19 9.87
CA GLY A 444 30.17 0.17 9.49
C GLY A 444 28.81 0.70 9.01
N LYS A 445 28.60 2.03 8.87
CA LYS A 445 27.34 2.61 8.38
C LYS A 445 26.88 1.96 7.06
N SER A 446 27.77 2.00 6.03
CA SER A 446 27.44 1.44 4.70
C SER A 446 27.15 -0.06 4.79
N LYS A 447 27.87 -0.82 5.63
CA LYS A 447 27.65 -2.25 5.80
C LYS A 447 26.30 -2.59 6.43
N LEU A 448 25.82 -1.75 7.36
CA LEU A 448 24.46 -1.89 7.88
C LEU A 448 23.41 -1.60 6.78
N VAL A 449 23.61 -0.52 6.02
CA VAL A 449 22.70 -0.16 4.93
C VAL A 449 22.68 -1.24 3.84
N ASP A 450 23.82 -1.84 3.52
CA ASP A 450 23.93 -2.94 2.56
C ASP A 450 23.14 -4.17 3.03
N LEU A 451 23.28 -4.56 4.30
CA LEU A 451 22.50 -5.67 4.90
C LEU A 451 20.99 -5.38 4.90
N VAL A 452 20.58 -4.17 5.32
CA VAL A 452 19.18 -3.75 5.31
C VAL A 452 18.63 -3.73 3.87
N SER A 453 19.44 -3.25 2.90
CA SER A 453 19.06 -3.21 1.48
C SER A 453 18.82 -4.62 0.93
N MET A 454 19.70 -5.56 1.25
CA MET A 454 19.57 -6.94 0.83
C MET A 454 18.36 -7.63 1.47
N ALA A 455 18.07 -7.32 2.73
CA ALA A 455 16.95 -7.89 3.45
C ALA A 455 15.60 -7.36 2.98
N LEU A 456 15.52 -6.08 2.58
CA LEU A 456 14.28 -5.43 2.17
C LEU A 456 13.97 -5.55 0.66
N GLY A 457 14.96 -5.85 -0.18
CA GLY A 457 14.76 -5.99 -1.62
C GLY A 457 14.09 -4.78 -2.25
N ASP A 458 12.93 -4.98 -2.89
CA ASP A 458 12.18 -3.93 -3.59
C ASP A 458 11.63 -2.85 -2.64
N TYR A 459 11.52 -3.12 -1.32
CA TYR A 459 11.02 -2.18 -0.32
C TYR A 459 12.05 -1.11 0.10
N LYS A 460 13.28 -1.17 -0.42
CA LYS A 460 14.33 -0.18 -0.17
C LYS A 460 14.55 0.71 -1.39
N ALA A 461 14.61 2.01 -1.18
CA ALA A 461 15.01 2.98 -2.21
C ALA A 461 16.28 3.74 -1.81
N THR A 462 17.09 4.08 -2.81
CA THR A 462 18.14 5.11 -2.67
C THR A 462 17.63 6.37 -3.34
N VAL A 463 17.57 7.46 -2.60
CA VAL A 463 17.09 8.75 -3.09
C VAL A 463 18.19 9.80 -2.99
N PRO A 464 18.25 10.76 -3.93
CA PRO A 464 19.26 11.80 -3.90
C PRO A 464 19.02 12.73 -2.70
N ILE A 465 20.11 13.23 -2.12
CA ILE A 465 20.05 14.16 -0.99
C ILE A 465 19.33 15.47 -1.36
N THR A 466 19.32 15.84 -2.63
CA THR A 466 18.59 17.00 -3.15
C THR A 466 17.09 16.94 -2.87
N LEU A 467 16.55 15.74 -2.62
CA LEU A 467 15.14 15.58 -2.21
C LEU A 467 14.80 16.39 -0.95
N VAL A 468 15.73 16.50 0.00
CA VAL A 468 15.51 17.22 1.28
C VAL A 468 16.30 18.55 1.36
N THR A 469 17.14 18.87 0.40
CA THR A 469 17.94 20.12 0.42
C THR A 469 17.49 21.13 -0.63
N SER A 470 16.85 20.69 -1.71
CA SER A 470 16.38 21.59 -2.77
C SER A 470 14.97 22.11 -2.51
N LYS A 471 14.64 23.24 -3.13
CA LYS A 471 13.25 23.71 -3.20
C LYS A 471 12.45 22.75 -4.10
N ARG A 472 11.18 22.55 -3.80
CA ARG A 472 10.28 21.78 -4.66
C ARG A 472 10.26 22.35 -6.08
N THR A 473 10.12 21.43 -7.04
CA THR A 473 9.86 21.79 -8.44
C THR A 473 8.56 22.59 -8.56
N THR A 474 8.47 23.38 -9.63
CA THR A 474 7.25 24.15 -9.95
C THR A 474 6.02 23.23 -10.04
N ILE A 475 4.86 23.77 -9.69
CA ILE A 475 3.58 23.04 -9.76
C ILE A 475 3.41 22.40 -11.15
N GLY A 476 3.17 21.09 -11.18
CA GLY A 476 3.03 20.30 -12.41
C GLY A 476 4.34 19.77 -13.01
N GLY A 477 5.50 20.06 -12.40
CA GLY A 477 6.79 19.49 -12.79
C GLY A 477 6.88 17.98 -12.49
N ALA A 478 7.77 17.29 -13.22
CA ALA A 478 8.09 15.90 -12.92
C ALA A 478 8.87 15.81 -11.60
N SER A 479 8.53 14.81 -10.80
CA SER A 479 9.17 14.48 -9.52
C SER A 479 9.33 12.96 -9.38
N PRO A 480 10.17 12.34 -10.24
CA PRO A 480 10.33 10.89 -10.27
C PRO A 480 10.88 10.36 -8.94
N GLU A 481 11.68 11.16 -8.22
CA GLU A 481 12.25 10.83 -6.91
C GLU A 481 11.17 10.63 -5.84
N ILE A 482 10.03 11.33 -5.96
CA ILE A 482 8.87 11.13 -5.07
C ILE A 482 8.05 9.95 -5.57
N ALA A 483 7.81 9.85 -6.87
CA ALA A 483 6.99 8.79 -7.44
C ALA A 483 7.55 7.38 -7.13
N GLN A 484 8.87 7.21 -7.12
CA GLN A 484 9.52 5.93 -6.79
C GLN A 484 9.38 5.52 -5.31
N LEU A 485 8.92 6.42 -4.42
CA LEU A 485 8.78 6.13 -3.00
C LEU A 485 7.45 5.44 -2.64
N LYS A 486 6.56 5.23 -3.60
CA LYS A 486 5.30 4.50 -3.36
C LYS A 486 5.58 3.06 -2.89
N GLY A 487 5.05 2.70 -1.73
CA GLY A 487 5.20 1.36 -1.14
C GLY A 487 6.57 1.08 -0.50
N ILE A 488 7.55 1.97 -0.65
CA ILE A 488 8.88 1.83 -0.04
C ILE A 488 8.77 1.86 1.49
N ARG A 489 9.62 1.08 2.17
CA ARG A 489 9.72 1.00 3.63
C ARG A 489 10.97 1.71 4.19
N TYR A 490 12.04 1.71 3.43
CA TYR A 490 13.33 2.28 3.85
C TYR A 490 13.92 3.10 2.71
N ALA A 491 13.97 4.42 2.88
CA ALA A 491 14.53 5.36 1.92
C ALA A 491 15.86 5.91 2.46
N CYS A 492 16.97 5.55 1.81
CA CYS A 492 18.31 5.94 2.22
C CYS A 492 18.87 7.01 1.29
N MET A 493 19.45 8.05 1.88
CA MET A 493 20.21 9.09 1.23
C MET A 493 21.69 8.95 1.62
N GLN A 494 22.59 9.22 0.70
CA GLN A 494 24.02 9.11 0.95
C GLN A 494 24.72 10.44 0.68
N GLU A 495 25.68 10.72 1.52
CA GLU A 495 26.70 11.78 1.45
C GLU A 495 26.22 13.13 0.88
N PRO A 496 25.70 14.02 1.71
CA PRO A 496 25.53 15.42 1.35
C PRO A 496 26.92 16.06 1.09
N SER A 497 26.98 17.00 0.18
CA SER A 497 28.13 17.89 0.09
C SER A 497 28.23 18.75 1.35
N GLU A 498 29.42 19.17 1.71
CA GLU A 498 29.64 20.07 2.84
C GLU A 498 28.78 21.36 2.73
N ASN A 499 28.29 21.86 3.85
CA ASN A 499 27.49 23.08 3.98
C ASN A 499 26.14 23.08 3.23
N MET A 500 25.52 21.93 3.06
CA MET A 500 24.15 21.86 2.56
C MET A 500 23.14 22.12 3.68
N ALA A 501 22.18 23.01 3.42
CA ALA A 501 21.07 23.26 4.34
C ALA A 501 19.88 22.37 4.01
N ILE A 502 19.21 21.85 5.04
CA ILE A 502 17.94 21.11 4.89
C ILE A 502 16.82 22.09 4.52
N ASN A 503 15.95 21.69 3.62
CA ASN A 503 14.65 22.32 3.42
C ASN A 503 13.68 21.71 4.43
N GLU A 504 13.45 22.40 5.53
CA GLU A 504 12.66 21.90 6.67
C GLU A 504 11.21 21.62 6.29
N GLY A 505 10.64 22.41 5.37
CA GLY A 505 9.29 22.20 4.85
C GLY A 505 9.16 20.87 4.13
N VAL A 506 10.10 20.55 3.25
CA VAL A 506 10.14 19.27 2.52
C VAL A 506 10.41 18.11 3.47
N MET A 507 11.35 18.26 4.42
CA MET A 507 11.62 17.23 5.42
C MET A 507 10.37 16.92 6.25
N LYS A 508 9.65 17.95 6.73
CA LYS A 508 8.42 17.78 7.51
C LYS A 508 7.34 17.06 6.71
N GLU A 509 7.20 17.38 5.43
CA GLU A 509 6.24 16.76 4.54
C GLU A 509 6.56 15.29 4.29
N LEU A 510 7.81 14.96 3.98
CA LEU A 510 8.24 13.58 3.72
C LEU A 510 8.18 12.69 4.97
N THR A 511 8.35 13.25 6.17
CA THR A 511 8.26 12.54 7.45
C THR A 511 6.87 12.63 8.08
N GLY A 512 5.96 13.41 7.49
CA GLY A 512 4.57 13.51 7.91
C GLY A 512 3.74 12.31 7.50
N GLY A 513 2.47 12.31 7.90
CA GLY A 513 1.49 11.31 7.49
C GLY A 513 0.62 11.76 6.31
N ASP A 514 0.84 12.97 5.79
CA ASP A 514 0.03 13.54 4.71
C ASP A 514 0.35 12.89 3.37
N PRO A 515 -0.65 12.73 2.48
CA PRO A 515 -0.43 12.15 1.15
C PRO A 515 0.58 12.95 0.32
N LEU A 516 1.51 12.25 -0.29
CA LEU A 516 2.50 12.80 -1.22
C LEU A 516 2.02 12.64 -2.66
N SER A 517 2.29 13.65 -3.48
CA SER A 517 2.04 13.61 -4.92
C SER A 517 3.35 13.64 -5.68
N GLY A 518 3.56 12.65 -6.54
CA GLY A 518 4.73 12.53 -7.41
C GLY A 518 4.32 12.22 -8.85
N ARG A 519 5.16 12.62 -9.80
CA ARG A 519 4.95 12.37 -11.22
C ARG A 519 6.23 11.87 -11.85
N ALA A 520 6.22 10.64 -12.35
CA ALA A 520 7.30 10.14 -13.20
C ALA A 520 7.24 10.80 -14.60
N LEU A 521 8.34 10.74 -15.32
CA LEU A 521 8.41 11.29 -16.69
C LEU A 521 7.38 10.57 -17.58
N TYR A 522 6.61 11.35 -18.32
CA TYR A 522 5.57 10.88 -19.24
C TYR A 522 4.43 10.08 -18.61
N CYS A 523 4.33 10.08 -17.28
CA CYS A 523 3.27 9.41 -16.54
C CYS A 523 2.29 10.42 -15.93
N ASP A 524 1.11 9.91 -15.53
CA ASP A 524 0.15 10.67 -14.73
C ASP A 524 0.66 10.86 -13.31
N THR A 525 0.16 11.89 -12.62
CA THR A 525 0.49 12.12 -11.21
C THR A 525 -0.11 11.03 -10.35
N ILE A 526 0.70 10.43 -9.48
CA ILE A 526 0.26 9.49 -8.46
C ILE A 526 0.25 10.17 -7.10
N THR A 527 -0.73 9.81 -6.28
CA THR A 527 -0.82 10.27 -4.88
C THR A 527 -0.86 9.04 -3.98
N PHE A 528 -0.01 9.03 -2.95
CA PHE A 528 0.12 7.90 -2.04
C PHE A 528 0.49 8.37 -0.63
N ASN A 529 0.14 7.59 0.38
CA ASN A 529 0.59 7.84 1.75
C ASN A 529 2.05 7.37 1.92
N PRO A 530 2.92 8.18 2.55
CA PRO A 530 4.31 7.78 2.80
C PRO A 530 4.34 6.59 3.76
N GLN A 531 5.06 5.54 3.37
CA GLN A 531 5.21 4.30 4.13
C GLN A 531 6.69 4.05 4.51
N PHE A 532 7.55 5.01 4.26
CA PHE A 532 8.99 4.87 4.37
C PHE A 532 9.56 5.58 5.60
N THR A 533 10.58 4.99 6.16
CA THR A 533 11.48 5.64 7.10
C THR A 533 12.62 6.30 6.32
N LEU A 534 12.83 7.60 6.55
CA LEU A 534 13.94 8.34 5.95
C LEU A 534 15.21 8.19 6.76
N VAL A 535 16.30 7.84 6.08
CA VAL A 535 17.64 7.71 6.67
C VAL A 535 18.66 8.45 5.80
N VAL A 536 19.51 9.24 6.42
CA VAL A 536 20.66 9.87 5.78
C VAL A 536 21.94 9.37 6.39
N CYS A 537 22.84 8.86 5.56
CA CYS A 537 24.20 8.51 5.96
C CYS A 537 25.16 9.66 5.64
N THR A 538 25.76 10.25 6.67
CA THR A 538 26.65 11.40 6.51
C THR A 538 27.84 11.35 7.47
N ASN A 539 28.92 12.04 7.11
CA ASN A 539 30.03 12.33 8.01
C ASN A 539 29.93 13.75 8.57
N HIS A 540 29.17 14.62 7.91
CA HIS A 540 28.95 16.02 8.28
C HIS A 540 27.47 16.29 8.43
N LEU A 541 27.08 16.98 9.50
CA LEU A 541 25.70 17.36 9.74
C LEU A 541 25.30 18.53 8.83
N PHE A 542 24.03 18.66 8.54
CA PHE A 542 23.47 19.73 7.70
C PHE A 542 23.32 21.03 8.46
N ASP A 543 23.26 22.16 7.73
CA ASP A 543 22.76 23.39 8.30
C ASP A 543 21.24 23.36 8.44
N ILE A 544 20.73 23.59 9.64
CA ILE A 544 19.31 23.70 9.95
C ILE A 544 19.04 25.09 10.51
N LYS A 545 18.31 25.90 9.76
CA LYS A 545 18.05 27.28 10.13
C LYS A 545 16.87 27.46 11.09
N SER A 546 15.99 26.48 11.16
CA SER A 546 14.81 26.54 11.98
C SER A 546 15.10 26.16 13.43
N THR A 547 14.61 26.97 14.35
CA THR A 547 14.62 26.67 15.79
C THR A 547 13.32 26.05 16.27
N ASP A 548 12.33 25.84 15.35
CA ASP A 548 11.01 25.35 15.74
C ASP A 548 11.03 23.88 16.19
N ASP A 549 10.22 23.57 17.19
CA ASP A 549 10.13 22.24 17.77
C ASP A 549 9.56 21.21 16.77
N GLY A 550 8.75 21.64 15.80
CA GLY A 550 8.22 20.77 14.74
C GLY A 550 9.32 20.16 13.87
N THR A 551 10.44 20.86 13.63
CA THR A 551 11.64 20.37 12.96
C THR A 551 12.43 19.43 13.87
N TRP A 552 12.78 19.93 15.07
CA TRP A 552 13.73 19.26 15.96
C TRP A 552 13.16 17.98 16.58
N ARG A 553 11.86 17.89 16.84
CA ARG A 553 11.23 16.66 17.33
C ARG A 553 11.35 15.48 16.34
N ARG A 554 11.58 15.77 15.06
CA ARG A 554 11.71 14.75 14.01
C ARG A 554 13.12 14.24 13.83
N ILE A 555 14.12 15.04 14.19
CA ILE A 555 15.53 14.70 13.97
C ILE A 555 16.01 13.72 15.02
N ARG A 556 16.60 12.61 14.53
CA ARG A 556 17.25 11.58 15.35
C ARG A 556 18.66 11.35 14.83
N VAL A 557 19.64 11.77 15.63
CA VAL A 557 21.06 11.58 15.31
C VAL A 557 21.52 10.28 15.94
N CYS A 558 21.93 9.33 15.10
CA CYS A 558 22.45 8.02 15.52
C CYS A 558 23.96 8.00 15.24
N ASP A 559 24.74 8.09 16.29
CA ASP A 559 26.19 8.08 16.21
C ASP A 559 26.73 6.66 16.05
N PHE A 560 27.56 6.44 15.02
CA PHE A 560 28.29 5.19 14.82
C PHE A 560 29.69 5.32 15.44
N GLU A 561 29.78 5.03 16.72
CA GLU A 561 30.99 5.25 17.54
C GLU A 561 32.10 4.23 17.29
N SER A 562 31.74 3.07 16.75
CA SER A 562 32.69 1.97 16.52
C SER A 562 33.67 2.26 15.40
N LYS A 563 34.86 1.71 15.50
CA LYS A 563 35.91 1.71 14.49
C LYS A 563 36.29 0.30 14.09
N PHE A 564 36.27 0.00 12.81
CA PHE A 564 36.69 -1.27 12.25
C PHE A 564 38.05 -1.10 11.58
N LEU A 565 39.08 -1.66 12.22
CA LEU A 565 40.50 -1.49 11.86
C LEU A 565 41.14 -2.86 11.61
N ASP A 566 42.17 -2.90 10.80
CA ASP A 566 42.97 -4.13 10.60
C ASP A 566 43.61 -4.59 11.91
N LYS A 567 44.08 -3.63 12.72
CA LYS A 567 44.75 -3.83 14.01
C LYS A 567 44.12 -2.89 15.05
N PRO A 568 43.08 -3.33 15.75
CA PRO A 568 42.44 -2.57 16.81
C PRO A 568 43.44 -2.25 17.94
N TYR A 569 43.36 -1.03 18.48
CA TYR A 569 44.16 -0.53 19.60
C TYR A 569 45.70 -0.47 19.39
N GLU A 570 46.22 -0.73 18.16
CA GLU A 570 47.67 -0.66 17.90
C GLU A 570 48.10 0.71 17.36
N ASN A 571 47.22 1.52 16.75
CA ASN A 571 47.53 2.83 16.21
C ASN A 571 46.96 3.96 17.07
N GLU A 572 47.60 4.20 18.22
CA GLU A 572 47.16 5.22 19.18
C GLU A 572 47.30 6.66 18.66
N LYS A 573 48.15 6.91 17.65
CA LYS A 573 48.31 8.24 17.04
C LYS A 573 47.12 8.65 16.19
N GLU A 574 46.59 7.74 15.39
CA GLU A 574 45.47 7.99 14.48
C GLU A 574 44.12 7.70 15.16
N PHE A 575 44.06 6.64 15.97
CA PHE A 575 42.85 6.16 16.67
C PHE A 575 43.09 6.03 18.17
N PRO A 576 43.26 7.16 18.90
CA PRO A 576 43.49 7.10 20.37
C PRO A 576 42.27 6.48 21.07
N LYS A 577 42.56 5.56 22.00
CA LYS A 577 41.53 4.80 22.74
C LYS A 577 40.57 5.70 23.52
N GLN A 578 41.03 6.85 23.99
CA GLN A 578 40.16 7.81 24.70
C GLN A 578 39.08 8.41 23.77
N LYS A 579 39.41 8.67 22.52
CA LYS A 579 38.48 9.22 21.51
C LYS A 579 37.67 8.13 20.83
N TYR A 580 38.26 6.93 20.65
CA TYR A 580 37.64 5.80 19.95
C TYR A 580 37.71 4.54 20.86
N PRO A 581 36.83 4.47 21.86
CA PRO A 581 36.87 3.40 22.87
C PRO A 581 36.47 2.02 22.30
N TYR A 582 35.70 2.01 21.21
CA TYR A 582 35.15 0.81 20.59
C TYR A 582 35.84 0.52 19.27
N GLN A 583 36.91 -0.29 19.32
CA GLN A 583 37.66 -0.68 18.11
C GLN A 583 37.52 -2.20 17.91
N PHE A 584 37.17 -2.59 16.68
CA PHE A 584 36.98 -3.98 16.30
C PHE A 584 37.81 -4.32 15.06
N LYS A 585 38.17 -5.61 14.92
CA LYS A 585 38.87 -6.08 13.73
C LYS A 585 37.98 -6.00 12.50
N CYS A 586 38.49 -5.39 11.44
CA CYS A 586 37.80 -5.33 10.17
C CYS A 586 37.72 -6.72 9.52
N VAL A 587 36.52 -7.18 9.19
CA VAL A 587 36.29 -8.40 8.41
C VAL A 587 36.09 -7.96 6.95
N LYS A 588 37.11 -8.18 6.12
CA LYS A 588 37.15 -7.65 4.73
C LYS A 588 36.08 -8.26 3.83
N ASP A 589 35.68 -9.49 4.08
CA ASP A 589 34.71 -10.28 3.30
C ASP A 589 33.35 -10.39 3.96
N ILE A 590 32.98 -9.43 4.83
CA ILE A 590 31.71 -9.50 5.59
C ILE A 590 30.50 -9.52 4.65
N ASP A 591 30.59 -8.88 3.49
CA ASP A 591 29.53 -8.82 2.50
C ASP A 591 29.14 -10.19 1.97
N SER A 592 30.08 -11.11 1.89
CA SER A 592 29.81 -12.50 1.45
C SER A 592 28.87 -13.27 2.40
N ARG A 593 28.69 -12.76 3.63
CA ARG A 593 27.79 -13.34 4.63
C ARG A 593 26.37 -12.79 4.55
N PHE A 594 26.20 -11.62 3.96
CA PHE A 594 24.93 -10.89 3.98
C PHE A 594 23.82 -11.64 3.25
N GLU A 595 24.13 -12.33 2.17
CA GLU A 595 23.15 -13.16 1.46
C GLU A 595 22.58 -14.27 2.37
N ALA A 596 23.45 -14.90 3.14
CA ALA A 596 23.03 -15.93 4.10
C ALA A 596 22.37 -15.34 5.36
N TRP A 597 22.70 -14.10 5.74
CA TRP A 597 22.16 -13.43 6.92
C TRP A 597 20.82 -12.75 6.66
N ALA A 598 20.58 -12.20 5.47
CA ALA A 598 19.42 -11.38 5.17
C ALA A 598 18.08 -12.04 5.53
N PRO A 599 17.81 -13.33 5.20
CA PRO A 599 16.56 -13.99 5.59
C PRO A 599 16.37 -14.09 7.12
N TYR A 600 17.45 -14.31 7.86
CA TYR A 600 17.40 -14.37 9.34
C TYR A 600 17.32 -12.99 9.96
N PHE A 601 18.05 -12.02 9.40
CA PHE A 601 18.06 -10.65 9.87
C PHE A 601 16.65 -10.03 9.79
N ILE A 602 15.98 -10.16 8.64
CA ILE A 602 14.62 -9.64 8.48
C ILE A 602 13.63 -10.40 9.37
N SER A 603 13.80 -11.70 9.58
CA SER A 603 12.94 -12.47 10.48
C SER A 603 13.11 -12.02 11.95
N MET A 604 14.33 -11.69 12.38
CA MET A 604 14.56 -11.08 13.71
C MET A 604 13.88 -9.70 13.81
N LEU A 605 13.92 -8.90 12.75
CA LEU A 605 13.22 -7.61 12.70
C LEU A 605 11.70 -7.76 12.74
N VAL A 606 11.14 -8.78 12.07
CA VAL A 606 9.70 -9.10 12.12
C VAL A 606 9.27 -9.48 13.53
N GLU A 607 10.06 -10.32 14.23
CA GLU A 607 9.78 -10.68 15.63
C GLU A 607 9.72 -9.43 16.51
N ILE A 608 10.72 -8.55 16.41
CA ILE A 608 10.74 -7.27 17.14
C ILE A 608 9.56 -6.37 16.76
N ALA A 609 9.20 -6.29 15.48
CA ALA A 609 8.06 -5.50 15.05
C ALA A 609 6.73 -6.04 15.60
N PHE A 610 6.59 -7.36 15.76
CA PHE A 610 5.41 -7.97 16.39
C PHE A 610 5.35 -7.66 17.89
N GLU A 611 6.49 -7.66 18.58
CA GLU A 611 6.60 -7.35 20.01
C GLU A 611 6.30 -5.88 20.28
N THR A 612 6.96 -4.98 19.55
CA THR A 612 6.88 -3.52 19.75
C THR A 612 5.70 -2.87 19.06
N ASN A 613 5.02 -3.60 18.17
CA ASN A 613 3.97 -3.07 17.27
C ASN A 613 4.47 -1.90 16.40
N GLY A 614 5.77 -1.84 16.10
CA GLY A 614 6.41 -0.77 15.31
C GLY A 614 6.71 0.50 16.10
N VAL A 615 6.54 0.49 17.42
CA VAL A 615 6.92 1.61 18.29
C VAL A 615 8.42 1.54 18.57
N VAL A 616 9.08 2.70 18.51
CA VAL A 616 10.50 2.86 18.85
C VAL A 616 10.61 3.61 20.17
N GLU A 617 11.21 3.00 21.16
CA GLU A 617 11.45 3.63 22.47
C GLU A 617 12.53 4.71 22.36
N ASP A 618 12.38 5.80 23.09
CA ASP A 618 13.39 6.85 23.13
C ASP A 618 14.73 6.33 23.71
N CYS A 619 15.81 6.71 23.03
CA CYS A 619 17.17 6.39 23.46
C CYS A 619 17.88 7.65 23.97
N PRO A 620 18.35 7.68 25.23
CA PRO A 620 19.03 8.85 25.80
C PRO A 620 20.21 9.34 24.96
N GLN A 621 21.02 8.43 24.39
CA GLN A 621 22.16 8.77 23.52
C GLN A 621 21.71 9.47 22.25
N VAL A 622 20.66 8.98 21.58
CA VAL A 622 20.11 9.58 20.36
C VAL A 622 19.50 10.92 20.65
N LEU A 623 18.79 11.07 21.76
CA LEU A 623 18.22 12.36 22.18
C LEU A 623 19.31 13.37 22.54
N ALA A 624 20.35 12.95 23.27
CA ALA A 624 21.49 13.80 23.62
C ALA A 624 22.27 14.26 22.37
N ALA A 625 22.54 13.35 21.43
CA ALA A 625 23.17 13.70 20.15
C ALA A 625 22.33 14.68 19.34
N SER A 626 21.01 14.46 19.28
CA SER A 626 20.07 15.35 18.57
C SER A 626 19.98 16.73 19.26
N GLN A 627 20.00 16.79 20.59
CA GLN A 627 20.02 18.02 21.35
C GLN A 627 21.34 18.77 21.20
N LYS A 628 22.47 18.08 21.23
CA LYS A 628 23.77 18.65 20.93
C LYS A 628 23.81 19.27 19.54
N TYR A 629 23.25 18.58 18.56
CA TYR A 629 23.15 19.09 17.20
C TYR A 629 22.27 20.35 17.14
N LYS A 630 21.12 20.38 17.84
CA LYS A 630 20.25 21.57 17.95
C LYS A 630 21.02 22.75 18.52
N MET A 631 21.77 22.55 19.63
CA MET A 631 22.59 23.60 20.24
C MET A 631 23.65 24.13 19.30
N GLN A 632 24.34 23.27 18.53
CA GLN A 632 25.34 23.69 17.54
C GLN A 632 24.76 24.51 16.37
N GLN A 633 23.46 24.39 16.10
CA GLN A 633 22.77 25.17 15.06
C GLN A 633 22.17 26.48 15.59
N ASP A 634 22.08 26.65 16.91
CA ASP A 634 21.55 27.87 17.55
C ASP A 634 22.68 28.88 17.82
N TYR A 635 23.28 29.38 16.74
CA TYR A 635 24.34 30.39 16.83
C TYR A 635 23.90 31.66 17.52
N PHE A 636 22.62 31.98 17.59
CA PHE A 636 22.14 33.13 18.36
C PHE A 636 22.19 32.88 19.87
N ALA A 637 21.80 31.66 20.30
CA ALA A 637 21.93 31.28 21.70
C ALA A 637 23.40 31.19 22.12
N GLN A 638 24.25 30.62 21.27
CA GLN A 638 25.68 30.52 21.52
C GLN A 638 26.34 31.90 21.61
N PHE A 639 26.04 32.79 20.66
CA PHE A 639 26.48 34.19 20.74
C PHE A 639 26.00 34.89 22.02
N PHE A 640 24.75 34.66 22.42
CA PHE A 640 24.19 35.19 23.62
C PHE A 640 24.95 34.72 24.87
N GLU A 641 25.25 33.44 24.99
CA GLU A 641 25.98 32.86 26.13
C GLU A 641 27.45 33.32 26.18
N GLU A 642 28.10 33.43 25.02
CA GLU A 642 29.53 33.77 24.93
C GLU A 642 29.81 35.27 25.04
N ARG A 643 28.88 36.10 24.54
CA ARG A 643 29.14 37.54 24.34
C ARG A 643 28.25 38.49 25.17
N ILE A 644 27.25 37.97 25.86
CA ILE A 644 26.32 38.83 26.61
C ILE A 644 26.26 38.37 28.07
N VAL A 645 26.53 39.34 28.98
CA VAL A 645 26.41 39.14 30.43
C VAL A 645 25.38 40.08 31.04
N HIS A 646 24.73 39.61 32.08
CA HIS A 646 23.86 40.44 32.87
C HIS A 646 24.69 41.35 33.77
N VAL A 647 24.48 42.68 33.64
CA VAL A 647 25.15 43.71 34.46
C VAL A 647 24.12 44.76 34.84
N GLU A 648 23.90 44.96 36.13
CA GLU A 648 22.95 45.96 36.61
C GLU A 648 23.35 47.35 36.13
N GLY A 649 22.43 48.08 35.46
CA GLY A 649 22.72 49.36 34.81
C GLY A 649 23.42 49.27 33.42
N GLY A 650 23.80 48.09 32.98
CA GLY A 650 24.40 47.88 31.65
C GLY A 650 23.42 48.23 30.52
N THR A 651 23.98 48.62 29.37
CA THR A 651 23.18 48.85 28.15
C THR A 651 23.93 48.42 26.91
N ILE A 652 23.24 47.69 26.03
CA ILE A 652 23.76 47.28 24.73
C ILE A 652 23.03 48.03 23.62
N LYS A 653 23.77 48.78 22.78
CA LYS A 653 23.17 49.43 21.62
C LYS A 653 22.93 48.39 20.50
N ARG A 654 21.84 48.49 19.80
CA ARG A 654 21.45 47.62 18.71
C ARG A 654 22.51 47.50 17.62
N LYS A 655 23.20 48.60 17.30
CA LYS A 655 24.27 48.62 16.29
C LYS A 655 25.51 47.87 16.78
N ASP A 656 25.89 48.08 18.05
CA ASP A 656 27.08 47.41 18.63
C ASP A 656 26.86 45.90 18.73
N LEU A 657 25.66 45.48 19.13
CA LEU A 657 25.24 44.08 19.14
C LEU A 657 25.35 43.45 17.76
N GLN A 658 24.91 44.15 16.71
CA GLN A 658 24.97 43.64 15.35
C GLN A 658 26.41 43.53 14.85
N ASN A 659 27.26 44.51 15.12
CA ASN A 659 28.65 44.47 14.70
C ASN A 659 29.40 43.32 15.38
N GLU A 660 29.25 43.18 16.69
CA GLU A 660 29.88 42.12 17.47
C GLU A 660 29.41 40.74 16.98
N PHE A 661 28.13 40.59 16.67
CA PHE A 661 27.59 39.34 16.09
C PHE A 661 28.19 39.03 14.70
N ILE A 662 28.36 40.06 13.86
CA ILE A 662 28.95 39.89 12.53
C ILE A 662 30.40 39.40 12.64
N GLU A 663 31.21 40.05 13.53
CA GLU A 663 32.60 39.66 13.76
C GLU A 663 32.69 38.27 14.34
N TRP A 664 31.97 37.95 15.41
CA TRP A 664 31.92 36.65 16.05
C TRP A 664 31.47 35.53 15.09
N TYR A 665 30.39 35.80 14.33
CA TYR A 665 29.87 34.80 13.35
C TYR A 665 30.83 34.57 12.22
N THR A 666 31.50 35.60 11.68
CA THR A 666 32.45 35.49 10.58
C THR A 666 33.71 34.74 11.02
N GLU A 667 34.15 34.95 12.24
CA GLU A 667 35.33 34.26 12.81
C GLU A 667 35.07 32.76 13.01
N LEU A 668 33.90 32.39 13.56
CA LEU A 668 33.61 30.98 13.90
C LEU A 668 33.01 30.17 12.74
N TYR A 669 32.15 30.77 11.94
CA TYR A 669 31.35 30.04 10.94
C TYR A 669 31.71 30.41 9.51
N GLY A 670 32.27 31.62 9.29
CA GLY A 670 32.49 32.10 7.94
C GLY A 670 31.21 32.28 7.11
N GLY A 671 31.31 32.59 5.85
CA GLY A 671 30.17 32.62 4.92
C GLY A 671 29.22 33.78 5.10
N LYS A 672 27.93 33.58 4.75
CA LYS A 672 26.92 34.64 4.75
C LYS A 672 26.29 34.82 6.13
N VAL A 673 26.54 35.96 6.73
CA VAL A 673 25.99 36.33 8.04
C VAL A 673 24.45 36.36 8.03
N PRO A 674 23.78 35.82 9.05
CA PRO A 674 22.33 35.89 9.24
C PRO A 674 21.79 37.32 9.25
N LYS A 675 20.50 37.45 8.90
CA LYS A 675 19.89 38.79 8.85
C LYS A 675 19.84 39.42 10.23
N GLY A 676 20.21 40.71 10.34
CA GLY A 676 20.15 41.43 11.59
C GLY A 676 18.76 41.48 12.24
N LYS A 677 17.70 41.35 11.45
CA LYS A 677 16.33 41.25 11.98
C LYS A 677 16.16 40.00 12.86
N ASP A 678 16.62 38.85 12.39
CA ASP A 678 16.48 37.57 13.09
C ASP A 678 17.26 37.58 14.42
N LEU A 679 18.48 38.22 14.42
CA LEU A 679 19.24 38.48 15.62
C LEU A 679 18.45 39.36 16.64
N TYR A 680 17.82 40.41 16.17
CA TYR A 680 17.09 41.30 17.06
C TYR A 680 15.85 40.65 17.64
N ASP A 681 15.09 39.91 16.84
CA ASP A 681 13.91 39.17 17.28
C ASP A 681 14.28 38.12 18.35
N PHE A 682 15.43 37.43 18.18
CA PHE A 682 15.97 36.53 19.20
C PHE A 682 16.37 37.27 20.47
N MET A 683 17.13 38.38 20.35
CA MET A 683 17.60 39.14 21.50
C MET A 683 16.45 39.79 22.27
N GLU A 684 15.40 40.28 21.60
CA GLU A 684 14.20 40.79 22.26
C GLU A 684 13.48 39.71 23.08
N SER A 685 13.52 38.47 22.64
CA SER A 685 12.96 37.33 23.39
C SER A 685 13.73 37.02 24.68
N LYS A 686 15.04 37.28 24.70
CA LYS A 686 15.95 36.97 25.83
C LYS A 686 16.18 38.17 26.76
N LEU A 687 16.38 39.36 26.19
CA LEU A 687 16.77 40.55 26.89
C LEU A 687 15.56 41.48 27.22
N GLY A 688 14.38 41.16 26.67
CA GLY A 688 13.22 42.02 26.71
C GLY A 688 13.23 43.07 25.58
N LYS A 689 12.16 43.87 25.54
CA LYS A 689 11.90 44.81 24.45
C LYS A 689 13.00 45.87 24.31
N CYS A 690 13.49 46.09 23.08
CA CYS A 690 14.49 47.10 22.79
C CYS A 690 13.87 48.52 22.91
N GLU A 691 14.30 49.32 23.89
CA GLU A 691 13.82 50.67 24.12
C GLU A 691 14.83 51.71 23.55
N ARG A 692 14.35 52.56 22.65
CA ARG A 692 15.17 53.61 21.99
C ARG A 692 16.48 53.10 21.43
N GLY A 693 16.48 51.88 20.84
CA GLY A 693 17.66 51.26 20.21
C GLY A 693 18.67 50.67 21.19
N ARG A 694 18.25 50.40 22.45
CA ARG A 694 19.11 49.81 23.49
C ARG A 694 18.40 48.70 24.25
N PHE A 695 19.17 47.67 24.63
CA PHE A 695 18.79 46.64 25.59
C PHE A 695 19.37 47.04 26.97
N LYS A 696 18.58 47.00 28.02
CA LYS A 696 18.97 47.37 29.38
C LYS A 696 19.35 46.15 30.21
N GLY A 697 20.19 46.34 31.24
CA GLY A 697 20.57 45.30 32.20
C GLY A 697 21.62 44.33 31.69
N HIS A 698 22.25 44.61 30.54
CA HIS A 698 23.24 43.70 29.95
C HIS A 698 24.39 44.46 29.30
N ARG A 699 25.56 43.78 29.20
CA ARG A 699 26.76 44.28 28.56
C ARG A 699 27.32 43.24 27.56
N LEU A 700 27.97 43.70 26.48
CA LEU A 700 28.77 42.86 25.58
C LEU A 700 30.16 42.60 26.19
N ILE A 701 30.63 41.37 26.12
CA ILE A 701 32.02 41.00 26.38
C ILE A 701 32.72 40.89 25.02
N HIS A 702 33.80 41.65 24.82
CA HIS A 702 34.65 41.56 23.62
C HIS A 702 35.66 40.45 23.81
N SER A 703 36.14 39.85 22.69
CA SER A 703 37.03 38.70 22.68
C SER A 703 38.36 38.90 23.44
N PHE A 704 38.77 40.15 23.67
CA PHE A 704 39.98 40.48 24.40
C PHE A 704 39.77 40.55 25.94
N GLU A 705 38.59 40.48 26.44
CA GLU A 705 38.28 40.53 27.92
C GLU A 705 38.15 39.14 28.57
N GLN A 706 38.24 38.05 27.78
CA GLN A 706 38.13 36.69 28.34
C GLN A 706 39.45 36.19 29.02
N ASP A 707 40.57 36.86 28.81
CA ASP A 707 41.87 36.50 29.40
C ASP A 707 42.14 37.20 30.75
N LEU A 708 41.29 38.08 31.23
CA LEU A 708 41.44 38.75 32.51
C LEU A 708 40.18 38.61 33.36
N ASP A 709 40.30 37.87 34.46
CA ASP A 709 39.37 37.72 35.56
C ASP A 709 38.35 36.59 35.53
N VAL A 710 38.81 35.38 35.76
CA VAL A 710 38.05 34.38 36.53
C VAL A 710 38.85 34.04 37.80
N VAL A 711 38.72 34.87 38.81
CA VAL A 711 38.97 34.45 40.20
C VAL A 711 37.67 33.87 40.73
N PRO A 712 37.60 32.60 41.14
CA PRO A 712 36.39 32.07 41.76
C PRO A 712 36.29 32.61 43.17
N ASN A 713 35.35 33.50 43.42
CA ASN A 713 34.91 33.79 44.79
C ASN A 713 34.12 32.58 45.30
N ASN A 714 34.80 31.78 46.12
CA ASN A 714 34.16 30.92 47.13
C ASN A 714 33.33 31.83 48.08
N ILE A 715 32.01 31.59 48.16
CA ILE A 715 31.26 31.38 49.42
C ILE A 715 29.94 30.68 49.04
#